data_f0985889dab86b469e8d52d19c0f63a2
#
_entry.id   f0985889dab86b469e8d52d19c0f63a2
#
_cell.length_a   1.000
_cell.length_b   1.000
_cell.length_c   1.000
_cell.angle_alpha   90.00
_cell.angle_beta   90.00
_cell.angle_gamma   90.00
#
_symmetry.space_group_name_H-M   'P 1'
#
loop_
_entity.id
_entity.type
_entity.pdbx_description
1 polymer ?
#
loop_
_entity_poly.entity_id
_entity_poly.type
_entity_poly.pdbx_seq_one_letter_code
_entity_poly.pdbx_strand_id
1 'polypeptide(L)'
;MTFDLNIIKKYYDNLPNKIDSIRKILNKPLTLSEKILYSHLNENLMSEYNRGEDYADFNPDRVAMQDATAQMALLQFMMANKNKVAVPSTVHADHLIQAKVESQYDLKNALDANSEVFDFLSSVSNKYGIGFWKPGAGIIHQVILENYAFPGGMMIGTDSHTVNAGGLGMVAIGVGGADAVDVMVGMPWELKFPKLIGVELKGKLNGWCSAKDVILKLAGMLTVKGGTGHIIEYFGDGAINLSCTGKGTICNMGAEVGATTSTFGYDKSMQRYLESTGRKDVADMASKISEHLTGDKEVYNNPKKYFDQVITINLDELEPYINGPFTPDKATPISKMKTEAVKNKWPEKVEVGLIGSCTNSSYEDISRASSIAKQALDNKIIAKSKYTITPGSEQVRYTIERDGLINIFNNIGASVFSNACGPCIGQWDREGADKGEKNTIIHSFNRNFAKRADGNPQTYAFVASPEIVTALALAGNLTFNPITDYLTNELGEKIKLVPPKGYELPPNGFDVKDQGFQAPNEDKKNIEVVVNPNSDRLQILKPFQKWDNQDLKDLKLLIKAKGKCTTDHISMAGPWLKFRGHLDNISNNLLIGATNAFNNTVNLVKDQITNQYNETPKVARNYKNNNISSIVIGDENYGEGSSREHAAMEPRFMNVKAVIVKSFARIHETNLKKQGILALTFNNKADYDKIEEDDTFNILNLDQFKPHQNLNCEIVHIDGSIDKIQLKHTYNKNQIEWFKAGSALNLIAQNV
;
A
#
# COMPACT_ATOMS: atom_id res chain seq x y z
N MET A 1 18.56 -8.05 18.15
CA MET A 1 17.39 -7.15 18.18
C MET A 1 17.10 -6.69 16.76
N THR A 2 15.85 -6.73 16.33
CA THR A 2 15.46 -6.39 14.96
C THR A 2 15.03 -4.94 14.78
N PHE A 3 14.90 -4.17 15.86
CA PHE A 3 14.42 -2.78 15.85
C PHE A 3 15.54 -1.75 16.07
N ASP A 4 15.34 -0.54 15.59
CA ASP A 4 16.36 0.51 15.47
C ASP A 4 16.42 1.40 16.73
N LEU A 5 16.79 0.81 17.89
CA LEU A 5 16.71 1.45 19.21
C LEU A 5 17.44 2.82 19.29
N ASN A 6 18.63 2.93 18.70
CA ASN A 6 19.43 4.16 18.76
C ASN A 6 18.76 5.33 18.02
N ILE A 7 18.06 5.03 16.91
CA ILE A 7 17.33 6.05 16.12
C ILE A 7 16.11 6.51 16.91
N ILE A 8 15.35 5.57 17.47
CA ILE A 8 14.18 5.86 18.30
C ILE A 8 14.58 6.71 19.51
N LYS A 9 15.68 6.33 20.21
CA LYS A 9 16.20 7.10 21.33
C LYS A 9 16.53 8.53 20.93
N LYS A 10 17.31 8.72 19.86
CA LYS A 10 17.66 10.06 19.36
C LYS A 10 16.42 10.88 19.00
N TYR A 11 15.41 10.24 18.41
CA TYR A 11 14.15 10.91 18.08
C TYR A 11 13.42 11.37 19.35
N TYR A 12 13.25 10.47 20.34
CA TYR A 12 12.55 10.80 21.58
C TYR A 12 13.28 11.84 22.46
N ASP A 13 14.62 11.80 22.50
CA ASP A 13 15.42 12.81 23.22
C ASP A 13 15.20 14.22 22.69
N ASN A 14 14.88 14.38 21.40
CA ASN A 14 14.67 15.66 20.74
C ASN A 14 13.19 16.09 20.62
N LEU A 15 12.26 15.15 20.65
CA LEU A 15 10.85 15.38 20.33
C LEU A 15 10.18 16.43 21.22
N PRO A 16 10.34 16.43 22.57
CA PRO A 16 9.72 17.43 23.43
C PRO A 16 10.07 18.87 23.03
N ASN A 17 11.36 19.14 22.87
CA ASN A 17 11.86 20.48 22.49
C ASN A 17 11.35 20.89 21.10
N LYS A 18 11.28 19.94 20.16
CA LYS A 18 10.80 20.20 18.81
C LYS A 18 9.31 20.54 18.81
N ILE A 19 8.48 19.79 19.54
CA ILE A 19 7.05 20.06 19.68
C ILE A 19 6.79 21.41 20.36
N ASP A 20 7.54 21.76 21.40
CA ASP A 20 7.40 23.06 22.06
C ASP A 20 7.76 24.22 21.16
N SER A 21 8.77 24.04 20.32
CA SER A 21 9.14 25.03 19.29
C SER A 21 8.03 25.19 18.24
N ILE A 22 7.45 24.07 17.77
CA ILE A 22 6.32 24.09 16.84
C ILE A 22 5.10 24.80 17.44
N ARG A 23 4.74 24.50 18.69
CA ARG A 23 3.64 25.19 19.38
C ARG A 23 3.85 26.71 19.47
N LYS A 24 5.08 27.15 19.73
CA LYS A 24 5.41 28.60 19.77
C LYS A 24 5.26 29.25 18.41
N ILE A 25 5.70 28.59 17.33
CA ILE A 25 5.60 29.13 15.95
C ILE A 25 4.11 29.21 15.53
N LEU A 26 3.35 28.14 15.76
CA LEU A 26 1.96 28.04 15.32
C LEU A 26 0.97 28.72 16.28
N ASN A 27 1.37 28.98 17.52
CA ASN A 27 0.56 29.59 18.59
C ASN A 27 -0.81 28.90 18.76
N LYS A 28 -0.82 27.56 18.73
CA LYS A 28 -2.04 26.74 18.89
C LYS A 28 -1.74 25.38 19.51
N PRO A 29 -2.75 24.72 20.13
CA PRO A 29 -2.69 23.29 20.45
C PRO A 29 -2.57 22.45 19.18
N LEU A 30 -1.91 21.29 19.28
CA LEU A 30 -1.61 20.39 18.16
C LEU A 30 -2.34 19.06 18.29
N THR A 31 -2.88 18.56 17.19
CA THR A 31 -3.30 17.17 17.06
C THR A 31 -2.08 16.25 17.10
N LEU A 32 -2.26 14.96 17.34
CA LEU A 32 -1.15 14.00 17.24
C LEU A 32 -0.57 13.98 15.84
N SER A 33 -1.43 13.97 14.82
CA SER A 33 -1.01 13.99 13.42
C SER A 33 -0.13 15.18 13.10
N GLU A 34 -0.48 16.37 13.58
CA GLU A 34 0.35 17.58 13.41
C GLU A 34 1.69 17.46 14.14
N LYS A 35 1.70 16.93 15.37
CA LYS A 35 2.97 16.71 16.10
C LYS A 35 3.92 15.83 15.30
N ILE A 36 3.43 14.73 14.73
CA ILE A 36 4.25 13.81 13.94
C ILE A 36 4.69 14.47 12.62
N LEU A 37 3.76 15.05 11.86
CA LEU A 37 4.09 15.68 10.57
C LEU A 37 5.13 16.80 10.76
N TYR A 38 4.86 17.76 11.62
CA TYR A 38 5.79 18.87 11.83
C TYR A 38 7.12 18.45 12.45
N SER A 39 7.16 17.38 13.22
CA SER A 39 8.43 16.85 13.75
C SER A 39 9.29 16.13 12.70
N HIS A 40 8.72 15.74 11.55
CA HIS A 40 9.44 15.07 10.47
C HIS A 40 9.67 15.95 9.22
N LEU A 41 9.41 17.26 9.31
CA LEU A 41 9.73 18.16 8.21
C LEU A 41 11.23 18.13 7.89
N ASN A 42 11.55 18.14 6.60
CA ASN A 42 12.93 18.23 6.12
C ASN A 42 13.54 19.62 6.39
N GLU A 43 12.72 20.66 6.30
CA GLU A 43 13.10 22.04 6.58
C GLU A 43 12.53 22.53 7.91
N ASN A 44 13.11 23.63 8.42
CA ASN A 44 12.57 24.25 9.62
C ASN A 44 11.19 24.86 9.33
N LEU A 45 10.25 24.63 10.24
CA LEU A 45 8.92 25.22 10.16
C LEU A 45 9.00 26.76 10.25
N MET A 46 8.44 27.46 9.27
CA MET A 46 8.37 28.94 9.27
C MET A 46 6.96 29.44 9.54
N SER A 47 5.94 28.70 9.08
CA SER A 47 4.51 29.02 9.24
C SER A 47 3.66 27.77 9.14
N GLU A 48 2.38 27.89 9.44
CA GLU A 48 1.42 26.80 9.26
C GLU A 48 1.23 26.45 7.78
N TYR A 49 1.16 25.14 7.48
CA TYR A 49 0.78 24.65 6.16
C TYR A 49 -0.73 24.61 6.00
N ASN A 50 -1.25 25.05 4.86
CA ASN A 50 -2.66 24.93 4.50
C ASN A 50 -2.99 23.50 4.15
N ARG A 51 -3.79 22.85 5.00
CA ARG A 51 -4.21 21.46 4.82
C ARG A 51 -4.98 21.26 3.52
N GLY A 52 -4.59 20.26 2.72
CA GLY A 52 -5.20 19.95 1.44
C GLY A 52 -4.80 20.89 0.30
N GLU A 53 -3.87 21.83 0.51
CA GLU A 53 -3.39 22.80 -0.49
C GLU A 53 -1.88 22.75 -0.63
N ASP A 54 -1.13 22.98 0.45
CA ASP A 54 0.31 23.07 0.44
C ASP A 54 0.99 21.70 0.33
N TYR A 55 2.22 21.68 -0.13
CA TYR A 55 3.10 20.52 -0.16
C TYR A 55 4.26 20.72 0.80
N ALA A 56 4.66 19.66 1.46
CA ALA A 56 5.78 19.65 2.39
C ALA A 56 6.68 18.45 2.14
N ASP A 57 7.97 18.64 2.38
CA ASP A 57 9.00 17.61 2.30
C ASP A 57 9.27 17.02 3.68
N PHE A 58 9.25 15.70 3.78
CA PHE A 58 9.40 14.96 5.02
C PHE A 58 10.61 14.04 5.01
N ASN A 59 11.12 13.74 6.20
CA ASN A 59 12.17 12.74 6.43
C ASN A 59 11.57 11.55 7.21
N PRO A 60 11.04 10.52 6.54
CA PRO A 60 10.59 9.31 7.22
C PRO A 60 11.72 8.60 7.97
N ASP A 61 11.40 7.98 9.11
CA ASP A 61 12.36 7.23 9.94
C ASP A 61 12.77 5.90 9.30
N ARG A 62 11.90 5.32 8.47
CA ARG A 62 12.18 4.04 7.83
C ARG A 62 11.36 3.77 6.58
N VAL A 63 11.83 2.78 5.79
CA VAL A 63 11.15 2.23 4.61
C VAL A 63 10.88 0.75 4.80
N ALA A 64 9.67 0.30 4.45
CA ALA A 64 9.33 -1.12 4.38
C ALA A 64 8.84 -1.47 2.97
N MET A 65 9.31 -2.61 2.44
CA MET A 65 8.98 -3.03 1.07
C MET A 65 8.48 -4.48 1.07
N GLN A 66 7.43 -4.76 0.33
CA GLN A 66 7.03 -6.15 0.04
C GLN A 66 7.74 -6.66 -1.22
N ASP A 67 7.88 -7.97 -1.35
CA ASP A 67 8.74 -8.62 -2.34
C ASP A 67 8.39 -8.30 -3.82
N ALA A 68 7.11 -8.12 -4.16
CA ALA A 68 6.71 -7.85 -5.53
C ALA A 68 7.12 -6.44 -5.99
N THR A 69 7.06 -5.43 -5.12
CA THR A 69 7.44 -4.04 -5.44
C THR A 69 8.91 -3.74 -5.15
N ALA A 70 9.52 -4.44 -4.21
CA ALA A 70 10.94 -4.28 -3.88
C ALA A 70 11.88 -4.58 -5.06
N GLN A 71 11.48 -5.45 -5.99
CA GLN A 71 12.33 -5.81 -7.13
C GLN A 71 12.78 -4.57 -7.90
N MET A 72 11.85 -3.80 -8.45
CA MET A 72 12.19 -2.60 -9.23
C MET A 72 12.74 -1.48 -8.36
N ALA A 73 12.27 -1.31 -7.14
CA ALA A 73 12.79 -0.32 -6.21
C ALA A 73 14.28 -0.55 -5.91
N LEU A 74 14.69 -1.77 -5.64
CA LEU A 74 16.08 -2.10 -5.36
C LEU A 74 16.97 -2.05 -6.61
N LEU A 75 16.47 -2.45 -7.77
CA LEU A 75 17.17 -2.25 -9.04
C LEU A 75 17.42 -0.75 -9.33
N GLN A 76 16.44 0.11 -9.05
CA GLN A 76 16.61 1.56 -9.15
C GLN A 76 17.59 2.09 -8.08
N PHE A 77 17.51 1.61 -6.83
CA PHE A 77 18.44 2.01 -5.78
C PHE A 77 19.90 1.72 -6.18
N MET A 78 20.16 0.59 -6.82
CA MET A 78 21.50 0.23 -7.31
C MET A 78 22.06 1.26 -8.29
N MET A 79 21.21 1.92 -9.09
CA MET A 79 21.64 2.97 -10.03
C MET A 79 22.15 4.23 -9.34
N ALA A 80 21.76 4.47 -8.06
CA ALA A 80 22.23 5.64 -7.30
C ALA A 80 23.67 5.51 -6.79
N ASN A 81 24.34 4.39 -7.02
CA ASN A 81 25.73 4.09 -6.64
C ASN A 81 26.03 4.32 -5.13
N LYS A 82 25.01 4.16 -4.27
CA LYS A 82 25.18 4.29 -2.81
C LYS A 82 25.74 3.00 -2.22
N ASN A 83 26.57 3.13 -1.19
CA ASN A 83 27.13 1.98 -0.46
C ASN A 83 26.11 1.33 0.50
N LYS A 84 25.10 2.08 0.96
CA LYS A 84 24.04 1.63 1.85
C LYS A 84 22.83 2.55 1.77
N VAL A 85 21.68 2.08 2.24
CA VAL A 85 20.48 2.90 2.39
C VAL A 85 20.70 4.03 3.43
N ALA A 86 20.05 5.17 3.20
CA ALA A 86 20.15 6.34 4.07
C ALA A 86 19.32 6.20 5.36
N VAL A 87 18.23 5.42 5.29
CA VAL A 87 17.35 5.15 6.43
C VAL A 87 17.20 3.65 6.63
N PRO A 88 16.88 3.17 7.84
CA PRO A 88 16.54 1.77 8.09
C PRO A 88 15.48 1.28 7.09
N SER A 89 15.78 0.20 6.41
CA SER A 89 14.91 -0.36 5.37
C SER A 89 14.79 -1.87 5.54
N THR A 90 13.62 -2.41 5.21
CA THR A 90 13.36 -3.85 5.23
C THR A 90 12.61 -4.31 3.99
N VAL A 91 12.88 -5.55 3.58
CA VAL A 91 12.14 -6.29 2.54
C VAL A 91 11.47 -7.49 3.18
N HIS A 92 10.22 -7.74 2.82
CA HIS A 92 9.40 -8.82 3.36
C HIS A 92 8.83 -9.67 2.22
N ALA A 93 9.10 -10.98 2.25
CA ALA A 93 8.70 -11.90 1.21
C ALA A 93 7.37 -12.58 1.55
N ASP A 94 6.26 -11.85 1.38
CA ASP A 94 4.91 -12.27 1.76
C ASP A 94 3.85 -12.19 0.64
N HIS A 95 4.19 -11.65 -0.54
CA HIS A 95 3.26 -11.49 -1.65
C HIS A 95 3.40 -12.56 -2.75
N LEU A 96 4.55 -13.22 -2.86
CA LEU A 96 4.82 -14.23 -3.89
C LEU A 96 4.54 -15.67 -3.44
N ILE A 97 3.78 -15.86 -2.37
CA ILE A 97 3.35 -17.17 -1.86
C ILE A 97 1.89 -17.39 -2.25
N GLN A 98 1.63 -18.39 -3.10
CA GLN A 98 0.28 -18.76 -3.50
C GLN A 98 -0.30 -19.79 -2.53
N ALA A 99 -1.46 -19.49 -1.95
CA ALA A 99 -2.20 -20.41 -1.11
C ALA A 99 -2.94 -21.44 -1.99
N LYS A 100 -2.82 -22.73 -1.66
CA LYS A 100 -3.50 -23.82 -2.37
C LYS A 100 -3.96 -24.93 -1.43
N VAL A 101 -3.03 -25.53 -0.70
CA VAL A 101 -3.29 -26.73 0.11
C VAL A 101 -3.10 -26.44 1.59
N GLU A 102 -1.84 -26.18 1.99
CA GLU A 102 -1.43 -25.94 3.38
C GLU A 102 -0.06 -25.27 3.43
N SER A 103 0.29 -24.76 4.60
CA SER A 103 1.45 -23.90 4.83
C SER A 103 2.77 -24.46 4.27
N GLN A 104 3.13 -25.71 4.58
CA GLN A 104 4.43 -26.27 4.17
C GLN A 104 4.51 -26.51 2.65
N TYR A 105 3.43 -27.03 2.07
CA TYR A 105 3.35 -27.30 0.64
C TYR A 105 3.41 -26.00 -0.16
N ASP A 106 2.60 -25.00 0.22
CA ASP A 106 2.50 -23.73 -0.47
C ASP A 106 3.82 -22.94 -0.39
N LEU A 107 4.48 -22.95 0.77
CA LEU A 107 5.79 -22.31 0.96
C LEU A 107 6.87 -22.97 0.10
N LYS A 108 6.91 -24.30 0.05
CA LYS A 108 7.88 -25.04 -0.80
C LYS A 108 7.71 -24.67 -2.27
N ASN A 109 6.47 -24.69 -2.76
CA ASN A 109 6.18 -24.31 -4.14
C ASN A 109 6.58 -22.86 -4.46
N ALA A 110 6.36 -21.94 -3.52
CA ALA A 110 6.77 -20.56 -3.68
C ALA A 110 8.29 -20.40 -3.75
N LEU A 111 9.03 -21.12 -2.91
CA LEU A 111 10.50 -21.15 -2.92
C LEU A 111 11.05 -21.68 -4.26
N ASP A 112 10.46 -22.74 -4.78
CA ASP A 112 10.87 -23.32 -6.08
C ASP A 112 10.53 -22.37 -7.24
N ALA A 113 9.33 -21.80 -7.27
CA ALA A 113 8.84 -20.97 -8.38
C ALA A 113 9.44 -19.56 -8.43
N ASN A 114 9.87 -19.01 -7.28
CA ASN A 114 10.36 -17.65 -7.16
C ASN A 114 11.81 -17.58 -6.64
N SER A 115 12.58 -18.64 -6.73
CA SER A 115 13.96 -18.72 -6.20
C SER A 115 14.81 -17.54 -6.68
N GLU A 116 14.83 -17.25 -7.98
CA GLU A 116 15.65 -16.15 -8.53
C GLU A 116 15.30 -14.78 -7.93
N VAL A 117 14.02 -14.54 -7.64
CA VAL A 117 13.57 -13.28 -7.03
C VAL A 117 13.99 -13.23 -5.57
N PHE A 118 13.82 -14.31 -4.82
CA PHE A 118 14.23 -14.35 -3.42
C PHE A 118 15.75 -14.28 -3.26
N ASP A 119 16.53 -14.91 -4.13
CA ASP A 119 18.00 -14.83 -4.17
C ASP A 119 18.45 -13.39 -4.46
N PHE A 120 17.83 -12.73 -5.44
CA PHE A 120 18.07 -11.31 -5.72
C PHE A 120 17.76 -10.45 -4.48
N LEU A 121 16.56 -10.56 -3.92
CA LEU A 121 16.14 -9.75 -2.77
C LEU A 121 17.03 -9.98 -1.55
N SER A 122 17.42 -11.22 -1.28
CA SER A 122 18.34 -11.59 -0.21
C SER A 122 19.73 -10.99 -0.42
N SER A 123 20.31 -11.15 -1.61
CA SER A 123 21.67 -10.67 -1.91
C SER A 123 21.77 -9.14 -1.95
N VAL A 124 20.81 -8.46 -2.59
CA VAL A 124 20.78 -6.99 -2.64
C VAL A 124 20.54 -6.38 -1.27
N SER A 125 19.64 -6.97 -0.46
CA SER A 125 19.39 -6.53 0.90
C SER A 125 20.65 -6.63 1.76
N ASN A 126 21.32 -7.76 1.69
CA ASN A 126 22.56 -8.02 2.41
C ASN A 126 23.66 -7.01 2.02
N LYS A 127 23.82 -6.72 0.73
CA LYS A 127 24.82 -5.78 0.20
C LYS A 127 24.60 -4.34 0.68
N TYR A 128 23.35 -3.88 0.69
CA TYR A 128 23.06 -2.46 0.95
C TYR A 128 22.59 -2.13 2.37
N GLY A 129 22.64 -3.10 3.27
CA GLY A 129 22.31 -2.89 4.68
C GLY A 129 20.81 -2.87 4.96
N ILE A 130 20.07 -3.65 4.22
CA ILE A 130 18.62 -3.80 4.31
C ILE A 130 18.32 -5.11 5.05
N GLY A 131 17.38 -5.10 6.00
CA GLY A 131 16.91 -6.33 6.63
C GLY A 131 16.01 -7.12 5.68
N PHE A 132 16.18 -8.44 5.61
CA PHE A 132 15.37 -9.29 4.75
C PHE A 132 14.60 -10.33 5.57
N TRP A 133 13.27 -10.27 5.48
CA TRP A 133 12.35 -11.24 6.04
C TRP A 133 12.01 -12.28 4.97
N LYS A 134 12.48 -13.51 5.19
CA LYS A 134 12.40 -14.61 4.23
C LYS A 134 10.95 -15.05 3.97
N PRO A 135 10.66 -15.73 2.85
CA PRO A 135 9.36 -16.33 2.60
C PRO A 135 8.87 -17.17 3.77
N GLY A 136 7.64 -16.96 4.21
CA GLY A 136 7.06 -17.62 5.37
C GLY A 136 7.34 -16.97 6.73
N ALA A 137 8.22 -15.99 6.82
CA ALA A 137 8.52 -15.27 8.07
C ALA A 137 7.30 -14.54 8.64
N GLY A 138 6.46 -13.98 7.79
CA GLY A 138 5.23 -13.30 8.18
C GLY A 138 4.77 -12.25 7.19
N ILE A 139 3.56 -11.78 7.40
CA ILE A 139 2.94 -10.70 6.64
C ILE A 139 3.62 -9.38 7.03
N ILE A 140 4.08 -8.61 6.05
CA ILE A 140 4.86 -7.37 6.26
C ILE A 140 4.32 -6.50 7.39
N HIS A 141 3.02 -6.20 7.43
CA HIS A 141 2.47 -5.24 8.40
C HIS A 141 2.38 -5.81 9.82
N GLN A 142 2.23 -7.12 9.97
CA GLN A 142 2.30 -7.80 11.25
C GLN A 142 3.75 -7.79 11.77
N VAL A 143 4.71 -8.14 10.91
CA VAL A 143 6.14 -8.11 11.25
C VAL A 143 6.60 -6.69 11.61
N ILE A 144 6.13 -5.67 10.88
CA ILE A 144 6.43 -4.26 11.20
C ILE A 144 5.87 -3.87 12.57
N LEU A 145 4.62 -4.25 12.88
CA LEU A 145 4.01 -3.94 14.17
C LEU A 145 4.77 -4.61 15.32
N GLU A 146 5.20 -5.86 15.15
CA GLU A 146 5.92 -6.66 16.14
C GLU A 146 7.35 -6.18 16.39
N ASN A 147 8.04 -5.63 15.38
CA ASN A 147 9.49 -5.42 15.45
C ASN A 147 9.96 -3.98 15.25
N TYR A 148 9.20 -3.12 14.55
CA TYR A 148 9.72 -1.84 14.09
C TYR A 148 8.86 -0.62 14.41
N ALA A 149 7.54 -0.76 14.46
CA ALA A 149 6.65 0.35 14.74
C ALA A 149 6.87 0.91 16.15
N PHE A 150 6.83 2.23 16.31
CA PHE A 150 6.98 2.90 17.59
C PHE A 150 6.14 4.20 17.64
N PRO A 151 5.63 4.61 18.80
CA PRO A 151 4.79 5.79 18.92
C PRO A 151 5.48 7.08 18.45
N GLY A 152 4.78 7.88 17.67
CA GLY A 152 5.26 9.18 17.18
C GLY A 152 6.18 9.13 15.95
N GLY A 153 6.54 7.96 15.48
CA GLY A 153 7.40 7.80 14.29
C GLY A 153 6.66 8.04 12.98
N MET A 154 7.43 8.19 11.90
CA MET A 154 6.93 8.30 10.53
C MET A 154 7.59 7.26 9.64
N MET A 155 6.80 6.51 8.87
CA MET A 155 7.34 5.56 7.91
C MET A 155 6.59 5.56 6.59
N ILE A 156 7.28 5.14 5.53
CA ILE A 156 6.65 4.82 4.25
C ILE A 156 6.86 3.35 3.91
N GLY A 157 5.93 2.80 3.14
CA GLY A 157 6.05 1.42 2.70
C GLY A 157 5.41 1.18 1.34
N THR A 158 5.95 0.22 0.59
CA THR A 158 5.48 -0.06 -0.78
C THR A 158 4.22 -0.94 -0.83
N ASP A 159 3.41 -0.86 0.22
CA ASP A 159 2.10 -1.49 0.30
C ASP A 159 1.07 -0.53 0.91
N SER A 160 -0.17 -0.56 0.42
CA SER A 160 -1.25 0.33 0.88
C SER A 160 -1.64 0.14 2.34
N HIS A 161 -1.38 -1.05 2.93
CA HIS A 161 -1.69 -1.34 4.33
C HIS A 161 -0.54 -1.03 5.31
N THR A 162 0.52 -0.34 4.85
CA THR A 162 1.54 0.26 5.72
C THR A 162 0.93 1.06 6.88
N VAL A 163 -0.24 1.64 6.64
CA VAL A 163 -1.07 2.34 7.64
C VAL A 163 -1.38 1.54 8.91
N ASN A 164 -1.23 0.21 8.89
CA ASN A 164 -1.39 -0.67 10.04
C ASN A 164 -0.53 -0.26 11.25
N ALA A 165 0.65 0.30 11.01
CA ALA A 165 1.57 0.77 12.05
C ALA A 165 1.02 1.96 12.87
N GLY A 166 -0.04 2.61 12.39
CA GLY A 166 -0.80 3.60 13.16
C GLY A 166 -1.43 3.03 14.44
N GLY A 167 -1.59 1.69 14.52
CA GLY A 167 -1.99 0.99 15.73
C GLY A 167 -0.98 1.12 16.88
N LEU A 168 0.28 1.43 16.58
CA LEU A 168 1.32 1.84 17.53
C LEU A 168 1.66 3.34 17.46
N GLY A 169 0.73 4.17 16.99
CA GLY A 169 0.87 5.62 17.04
C GLY A 169 1.86 6.22 16.03
N MET A 170 2.11 5.55 14.91
CA MET A 170 2.90 6.11 13.81
C MET A 170 2.01 6.86 12.80
N VAL A 171 2.62 7.77 12.05
CA VAL A 171 2.15 8.19 10.72
C VAL A 171 2.84 7.30 9.69
N ALA A 172 2.14 6.27 9.25
CA ALA A 172 2.67 5.26 8.34
C ALA A 172 1.87 5.27 7.03
N ILE A 173 2.54 5.45 5.89
CA ILE A 173 1.87 5.75 4.62
C ILE A 173 2.31 4.78 3.53
N GLY A 174 1.34 4.24 2.80
CA GLY A 174 1.57 3.42 1.62
C GLY A 174 1.95 4.27 0.41
N VAL A 175 3.08 3.94 -0.24
CA VAL A 175 3.67 4.69 -1.36
C VAL A 175 4.04 3.79 -2.53
N GLY A 176 4.45 4.37 -3.65
CA GLY A 176 5.06 3.63 -4.76
C GLY A 176 6.54 3.31 -4.55
N GLY A 177 7.07 2.41 -5.39
CA GLY A 177 8.49 2.02 -5.34
C GLY A 177 9.44 3.20 -5.51
N ALA A 178 9.11 4.16 -6.38
CA ALA A 178 9.93 5.36 -6.59
C ALA A 178 10.09 6.23 -5.33
N ASP A 179 9.02 6.39 -4.55
CA ASP A 179 9.07 7.15 -3.29
C ASP A 179 9.95 6.44 -2.25
N ALA A 180 9.86 5.10 -2.21
CA ALA A 180 10.74 4.29 -1.35
C ALA A 180 12.22 4.47 -1.75
N VAL A 181 12.53 4.48 -3.05
CA VAL A 181 13.90 4.73 -3.54
C VAL A 181 14.41 6.10 -3.13
N ASP A 182 13.60 7.15 -3.27
CA ASP A 182 13.99 8.52 -2.90
C ASP A 182 14.45 8.59 -1.44
N VAL A 183 13.65 8.03 -0.53
CA VAL A 183 13.97 8.02 0.90
C VAL A 183 15.20 7.14 1.18
N MET A 184 15.31 5.98 0.54
CA MET A 184 16.49 5.10 0.67
C MET A 184 17.78 5.75 0.19
N VAL A 185 17.75 6.62 -0.82
CA VAL A 185 18.95 7.36 -1.30
C VAL A 185 19.21 8.65 -0.53
N GLY A 186 18.34 9.02 0.40
CA GLY A 186 18.46 10.18 1.27
C GLY A 186 17.82 11.46 0.72
N MET A 187 16.90 11.34 -0.21
CA MET A 187 16.04 12.45 -0.64
C MET A 187 14.85 12.61 0.31
N PRO A 188 14.36 13.83 0.54
CA PRO A 188 13.12 14.02 1.25
C PRO A 188 11.93 13.49 0.43
N TRP A 189 10.87 13.13 1.15
CA TRP A 189 9.63 12.65 0.55
C TRP A 189 8.57 13.75 0.56
N GLU A 190 8.07 14.12 -0.61
CA GLU A 190 7.06 15.16 -0.77
C GLU A 190 5.64 14.60 -0.57
N LEU A 191 4.86 15.26 0.30
CA LEU A 191 3.46 14.95 0.52
C LEU A 191 2.62 16.23 0.51
N LYS A 192 1.44 16.19 -0.11
CA LYS A 192 0.43 17.23 0.06
C LYS A 192 -0.04 17.21 1.50
N PHE A 193 0.08 18.34 2.23
CA PHE A 193 -0.21 18.40 3.67
C PHE A 193 -1.66 17.99 3.92
N PRO A 194 -1.92 16.86 4.63
CA PRO A 194 -3.24 16.24 4.65
C PRO A 194 -4.23 17.01 5.53
N LYS A 195 -5.51 16.92 5.18
CA LYS A 195 -6.61 17.26 6.07
C LYS A 195 -6.75 16.23 7.18
N LEU A 196 -7.51 16.53 8.22
CA LEU A 196 -7.66 15.66 9.39
C LEU A 196 -9.13 15.33 9.65
N ILE A 197 -9.41 14.02 9.81
CA ILE A 197 -10.68 13.53 10.34
C ILE A 197 -10.42 13.07 11.77
N GLY A 198 -11.10 13.68 12.74
CA GLY A 198 -11.12 13.19 14.12
C GLY A 198 -12.24 12.17 14.31
N VAL A 199 -11.90 10.96 14.78
CA VAL A 199 -12.90 9.95 15.13
C VAL A 199 -12.90 9.74 16.65
N GLU A 200 -13.96 10.24 17.29
CA GLU A 200 -14.18 10.07 18.72
C GLU A 200 -14.85 8.71 18.99
N LEU A 201 -14.15 7.83 19.71
CA LEU A 201 -14.68 6.57 20.19
C LEU A 201 -15.11 6.69 21.64
N LYS A 202 -16.36 6.36 21.95
CA LYS A 202 -16.95 6.42 23.31
C LYS A 202 -17.30 5.02 23.81
N GLY A 203 -17.16 4.80 25.11
CA GLY A 203 -17.56 3.55 25.74
C GLY A 203 -16.58 2.40 25.50
N LYS A 204 -17.09 1.17 25.38
CA LYS A 204 -16.27 -0.04 25.20
C LYS A 204 -16.98 -1.09 24.33
N LEU A 205 -16.18 -1.91 23.67
CA LEU A 205 -16.68 -3.06 22.89
C LEU A 205 -17.34 -4.10 23.81
N ASN A 206 -18.46 -4.65 23.34
CA ASN A 206 -19.26 -5.62 24.11
C ASN A 206 -19.61 -6.86 23.27
N GLY A 207 -19.74 -7.99 23.95
CA GLY A 207 -20.32 -9.21 23.39
C GLY A 207 -19.52 -9.73 22.18
N TRP A 208 -20.17 -9.75 21.03
CA TRP A 208 -19.63 -10.26 19.75
C TRP A 208 -18.82 -9.21 18.97
N CYS A 209 -18.79 -7.96 19.42
CA CYS A 209 -18.09 -6.89 18.73
C CYS A 209 -16.58 -6.96 18.94
N SER A 210 -15.84 -6.56 17.93
CA SER A 210 -14.40 -6.40 17.95
C SER A 210 -13.98 -5.06 17.32
N ALA A 211 -12.70 -4.75 17.35
CA ALA A 211 -12.14 -3.57 16.66
C ALA A 211 -12.46 -3.55 15.15
N LYS A 212 -12.61 -4.74 14.54
CA LYS A 212 -13.03 -4.86 13.15
C LYS A 212 -14.38 -4.19 12.88
N ASP A 213 -15.34 -4.34 13.77
CA ASP A 213 -16.68 -3.78 13.59
C ASP A 213 -16.70 -2.25 13.64
N VAL A 214 -15.76 -1.64 14.36
CA VAL A 214 -15.57 -0.19 14.39
C VAL A 214 -15.24 0.33 12.99
N ILE A 215 -14.24 -0.27 12.34
CA ILE A 215 -13.81 0.17 11.01
C ILE A 215 -14.79 -0.25 9.91
N LEU A 216 -15.48 -1.39 10.04
CA LEU A 216 -16.54 -1.78 9.11
C LEU A 216 -17.70 -0.78 9.13
N LYS A 217 -18.12 -0.33 10.32
CA LYS A 217 -19.12 0.74 10.46
C LYS A 217 -18.60 2.07 9.87
N LEU A 218 -17.37 2.46 10.19
CA LEU A 218 -16.78 3.70 9.67
C LEU A 218 -16.65 3.67 8.14
N ALA A 219 -16.30 2.52 7.56
CA ALA A 219 -16.26 2.35 6.11
C ALA A 219 -17.63 2.60 5.46
N GLY A 220 -18.71 2.13 6.09
CA GLY A 220 -20.06 2.44 5.65
C GLY A 220 -20.45 3.92 5.76
N MET A 221 -19.85 4.67 6.70
CA MET A 221 -20.10 6.10 6.89
C MET A 221 -19.29 6.97 5.92
N LEU A 222 -18.00 6.67 5.73
CA LEU A 222 -17.08 7.45 4.89
C LEU A 222 -17.11 7.03 3.41
N THR A 223 -17.53 5.80 3.12
CA THR A 223 -17.38 5.14 1.81
C THR A 223 -15.90 4.98 1.42
N VAL A 224 -15.63 4.38 0.26
CA VAL A 224 -14.25 4.13 -0.23
C VAL A 224 -13.47 5.40 -0.62
N LYS A 225 -14.08 6.58 -0.56
CA LYS A 225 -13.48 7.86 -0.98
C LYS A 225 -13.49 8.95 0.10
N GLY A 226 -14.23 8.78 1.18
CA GLY A 226 -14.43 9.84 2.18
C GLY A 226 -13.19 10.25 2.95
N GLY A 227 -12.19 9.36 3.05
CA GLY A 227 -10.90 9.63 3.67
C GLY A 227 -9.82 10.19 2.74
N THR A 228 -10.12 10.36 1.44
CA THR A 228 -9.11 10.78 0.46
C THR A 228 -8.47 12.12 0.83
N GLY A 229 -7.13 12.14 0.91
CA GLY A 229 -6.34 13.32 1.32
C GLY A 229 -6.43 13.67 2.79
N HIS A 230 -6.93 12.75 3.63
CA HIS A 230 -7.03 12.96 5.08
C HIS A 230 -6.18 11.95 5.86
N ILE A 231 -5.71 12.37 7.04
CA ILE A 231 -5.31 11.46 8.12
C ILE A 231 -6.51 11.29 9.05
N ILE A 232 -6.79 10.05 9.45
CA ILE A 232 -7.80 9.75 10.46
C ILE A 232 -7.11 9.59 11.82
N GLU A 233 -7.43 10.47 12.77
CA GLU A 233 -6.93 10.42 14.14
C GLU A 233 -8.03 9.98 15.08
N TYR A 234 -7.80 8.85 15.77
CA TYR A 234 -8.76 8.29 16.73
C TYR A 234 -8.45 8.73 18.15
N PHE A 235 -9.48 9.12 18.89
CA PHE A 235 -9.37 9.58 20.26
C PHE A 235 -10.63 9.23 21.09
N GLY A 236 -10.63 9.59 22.36
CA GLY A 236 -11.73 9.34 23.30
C GLY A 236 -11.46 8.16 24.23
N ASP A 237 -12.33 7.96 25.20
CA ASP A 237 -12.23 6.88 26.18
C ASP A 237 -12.36 5.50 25.55
N GLY A 238 -13.18 5.36 24.52
CA GLY A 238 -13.31 4.14 23.73
C GLY A 238 -12.00 3.76 22.99
N ALA A 239 -11.22 4.75 22.53
CA ALA A 239 -9.94 4.49 21.87
C ALA A 239 -8.90 3.92 22.86
N ILE A 240 -8.88 4.42 24.10
CA ILE A 240 -7.98 3.93 25.17
C ILE A 240 -8.30 2.50 25.56
N ASN A 241 -9.57 2.09 25.46
CA ASN A 241 -10.04 0.75 25.84
C ASN A 241 -9.75 -0.32 24.78
N LEU A 242 -9.26 0.04 23.59
CA LEU A 242 -8.88 -0.91 22.54
C LEU A 242 -7.47 -1.49 22.76
N SER A 243 -7.29 -2.74 22.38
CA SER A 243 -5.95 -3.37 22.28
C SER A 243 -5.09 -2.71 21.19
N CYS A 244 -3.78 -2.86 21.29
CA CYS A 244 -2.84 -2.38 20.26
C CYS A 244 -3.11 -3.04 18.89
N THR A 245 -3.33 -4.36 18.87
CA THR A 245 -3.65 -5.12 17.64
C THR A 245 -5.00 -4.73 17.08
N GLY A 246 -5.99 -4.45 17.94
CA GLY A 246 -7.29 -3.91 17.51
C GLY A 246 -7.18 -2.52 16.87
N LYS A 247 -6.34 -1.64 17.43
CA LYS A 247 -6.02 -0.34 16.80
C LYS A 247 -5.33 -0.54 15.45
N GLY A 248 -4.42 -1.51 15.34
CA GLY A 248 -3.81 -1.92 14.08
C GLY A 248 -4.84 -2.33 13.03
N THR A 249 -5.82 -3.16 13.41
CA THR A 249 -6.95 -3.56 12.55
C THR A 249 -7.73 -2.35 12.03
N ILE A 250 -8.04 -1.39 12.89
CA ILE A 250 -8.77 -0.16 12.51
C ILE A 250 -7.94 0.67 11.53
N CYS A 251 -6.67 0.93 11.84
CA CYS A 251 -5.78 1.68 10.96
C CYS A 251 -5.58 0.97 9.62
N ASN A 252 -5.42 -0.35 9.61
CA ASN A 252 -5.23 -1.16 8.41
C ASN A 252 -6.33 -0.90 7.38
N MET A 253 -7.59 -0.98 7.79
CA MET A 253 -8.72 -0.73 6.90
C MET A 253 -9.00 0.77 6.65
N GLY A 254 -8.27 1.67 7.26
CA GLY A 254 -8.27 3.09 6.88
C GLY A 254 -7.86 3.29 5.41
N ALA A 255 -7.03 2.40 4.86
CA ALA A 255 -6.73 2.38 3.43
C ALA A 255 -7.98 2.16 2.55
N GLU A 256 -8.97 1.42 3.03
CA GLU A 256 -10.18 1.10 2.27
C GLU A 256 -11.21 2.24 2.22
N VAL A 257 -11.07 3.25 3.06
CA VAL A 257 -11.84 4.50 2.98
C VAL A 257 -11.08 5.60 2.23
N GLY A 258 -9.92 5.26 1.64
CA GLY A 258 -9.08 6.17 0.88
C GLY A 258 -8.22 7.12 1.73
N ALA A 259 -8.12 6.90 3.05
CA ALA A 259 -7.31 7.74 3.91
C ALA A 259 -5.81 7.65 3.57
N THR A 260 -5.11 8.77 3.69
CA THR A 260 -3.65 8.83 3.57
C THR A 260 -2.99 7.93 4.61
N THR A 261 -3.47 8.02 5.86
CA THR A 261 -3.13 7.12 6.96
C THR A 261 -4.14 7.25 8.09
N SER A 262 -3.96 6.43 9.13
CA SER A 262 -4.73 6.48 10.37
C SER A 262 -3.78 6.33 11.56
N THR A 263 -4.11 6.94 12.71
CA THR A 263 -3.26 6.86 13.90
C THR A 263 -4.05 6.96 15.20
N PHE A 264 -3.46 6.44 16.28
CA PHE A 264 -3.93 6.54 17.66
C PHE A 264 -2.86 7.17 18.55
N GLY A 265 -3.27 7.90 19.57
CA GLY A 265 -2.37 8.39 20.60
C GLY A 265 -1.80 7.25 21.47
N TYR A 266 -0.57 7.44 21.95
CA TYR A 266 0.11 6.48 22.83
C TYR A 266 -0.66 6.25 24.13
N ASP A 267 -0.80 4.98 24.51
CA ASP A 267 -1.50 4.57 25.73
C ASP A 267 -0.95 3.27 26.35
N LYS A 268 -1.61 2.80 27.38
CA LYS A 268 -1.22 1.59 28.14
C LYS A 268 -1.31 0.29 27.33
N SER A 269 -2.20 0.20 26.32
CA SER A 269 -2.26 -0.99 25.47
C SER A 269 -1.04 -1.10 24.56
N MET A 270 -0.59 0.04 24.03
CA MET A 270 0.63 0.11 23.24
C MET A 270 1.87 -0.18 24.08
N GLN A 271 1.90 0.31 25.34
CA GLN A 271 2.97 -0.02 26.28
C GLN A 271 3.07 -1.53 26.49
N ARG A 272 1.96 -2.20 26.84
CA ARG A 272 1.93 -3.66 27.05
C ARG A 272 2.37 -4.43 25.81
N TYR A 273 1.95 -3.98 24.63
CA TYR A 273 2.33 -4.63 23.37
C TYR A 273 3.84 -4.51 23.09
N LEU A 274 4.41 -3.32 23.27
CA LEU A 274 5.87 -3.10 23.16
C LEU A 274 6.65 -3.98 24.14
N GLU A 275 6.21 -4.04 25.41
CA GLU A 275 6.85 -4.89 26.43
C GLU A 275 6.76 -6.37 26.05
N SER A 276 5.59 -6.84 25.60
CA SER A 276 5.35 -8.24 25.21
C SER A 276 6.14 -8.67 23.97
N THR A 277 6.42 -7.73 23.06
CA THR A 277 7.24 -7.97 21.86
C THR A 277 8.73 -7.68 22.08
N GLY A 278 9.19 -7.62 23.32
CA GLY A 278 10.62 -7.47 23.67
C GLY A 278 11.18 -6.07 23.49
N ARG A 279 10.31 -5.03 23.39
CA ARG A 279 10.69 -3.63 23.18
C ARG A 279 10.41 -2.75 24.40
N LYS A 280 10.70 -3.30 25.59
CA LYS A 280 10.52 -2.61 26.86
C LYS A 280 11.23 -1.24 26.90
N ASP A 281 12.45 -1.16 26.37
CA ASP A 281 13.21 0.10 26.35
C ASP A 281 12.46 1.20 25.58
N VAL A 282 11.80 0.86 24.45
CA VAL A 282 10.96 1.79 23.69
C VAL A 282 9.73 2.19 24.50
N ALA A 283 9.07 1.24 25.16
CA ALA A 283 7.92 1.50 26.02
C ALA A 283 8.27 2.44 27.19
N ASP A 284 9.41 2.22 27.84
CA ASP A 284 9.88 3.04 28.95
C ASP A 284 10.21 4.48 28.50
N MET A 285 10.85 4.64 27.33
CA MET A 285 11.12 5.97 26.75
C MET A 285 9.84 6.69 26.34
N ALA A 286 8.93 6.01 25.62
CA ALA A 286 7.66 6.57 25.19
C ALA A 286 6.79 7.03 26.38
N SER A 287 6.77 6.25 27.46
CA SER A 287 6.01 6.58 28.68
C SER A 287 6.47 7.87 29.34
N LYS A 288 7.76 8.21 29.26
CA LYS A 288 8.34 9.45 29.82
C LYS A 288 7.88 10.72 29.07
N ILE A 289 7.54 10.58 27.79
CA ILE A 289 7.17 11.68 26.91
C ILE A 289 5.75 11.50 26.35
N SER A 290 4.90 10.76 27.04
CA SER A 290 3.57 10.36 26.55
C SER A 290 2.69 11.53 26.12
N GLU A 291 2.79 12.69 26.75
CA GLU A 291 2.07 13.92 26.37
C GLU A 291 2.44 14.46 24.99
N HIS A 292 3.65 14.15 24.50
CA HIS A 292 4.09 14.50 23.15
C HIS A 292 3.72 13.44 22.10
N LEU A 293 3.27 12.26 22.54
CA LEU A 293 2.85 11.12 21.72
C LEU A 293 1.32 10.94 21.65
N THR A 294 0.58 11.99 22.02
CA THR A 294 -0.88 12.11 21.89
C THR A 294 -1.23 13.54 21.51
N GLY A 295 -2.44 13.79 21.04
CA GLY A 295 -2.91 15.17 20.79
C GLY A 295 -3.02 15.97 22.09
N ASP A 296 -2.97 17.27 21.98
CA ASP A 296 -3.13 18.16 23.14
C ASP A 296 -4.57 18.03 23.71
N LYS A 297 -4.73 18.16 25.02
CA LYS A 297 -6.04 18.01 25.68
C LYS A 297 -7.09 18.96 25.14
N GLU A 298 -6.69 20.19 24.80
CA GLU A 298 -7.55 21.21 24.22
C GLU A 298 -8.12 20.80 22.86
N VAL A 299 -7.37 20.03 22.08
CA VAL A 299 -7.82 19.50 20.79
C VAL A 299 -8.98 18.54 21.01
N TYR A 300 -8.84 17.59 21.93
CA TYR A 300 -9.86 16.57 22.18
C TYR A 300 -11.06 17.10 22.97
N ASN A 301 -10.88 18.18 23.75
CA ASN A 301 -11.98 18.87 24.41
C ASN A 301 -12.85 19.70 23.45
N ASN A 302 -12.29 20.14 22.32
CA ASN A 302 -13.00 20.91 21.30
C ASN A 302 -12.62 20.45 19.87
N PRO A 303 -12.89 19.19 19.51
CA PRO A 303 -12.35 18.59 18.29
C PRO A 303 -12.83 19.30 17.01
N LYS A 304 -14.04 19.85 16.98
CA LYS A 304 -14.57 20.58 15.81
C LYS A 304 -13.77 21.83 15.45
N LYS A 305 -12.93 22.33 16.36
CA LYS A 305 -12.05 23.48 16.09
C LYS A 305 -10.75 23.09 15.39
N TYR A 306 -10.29 21.85 15.58
CA TYR A 306 -8.94 21.40 15.18
C TYR A 306 -8.93 20.35 14.07
N PHE A 307 -10.04 19.63 13.89
CA PHE A 307 -10.22 18.68 12.81
C PHE A 307 -11.11 19.25 11.70
N ASP A 308 -10.82 18.91 10.46
CA ASP A 308 -11.63 19.33 9.30
C ASP A 308 -13.00 18.63 9.29
N GLN A 309 -13.06 17.42 9.86
CA GLN A 309 -14.29 16.66 10.10
C GLN A 309 -14.21 15.90 11.41
N VAL A 310 -15.31 15.75 12.11
CA VAL A 310 -15.41 14.94 13.34
C VAL A 310 -16.54 13.92 13.22
N ILE A 311 -16.22 12.67 13.55
CA ILE A 311 -17.17 11.55 13.58
C ILE A 311 -17.14 10.98 15.00
N THR A 312 -18.31 10.65 15.57
CA THR A 312 -18.41 9.97 16.87
C THR A 312 -19.02 8.59 16.69
N ILE A 313 -18.40 7.56 17.29
CA ILE A 313 -18.91 6.18 17.32
C ILE A 313 -19.02 5.76 18.79
N ASN A 314 -20.23 5.39 19.19
CA ASN A 314 -20.50 4.81 20.50
C ASN A 314 -20.29 3.29 20.42
N LEU A 315 -19.28 2.77 21.13
CA LEU A 315 -18.93 1.36 21.15
C LEU A 315 -19.90 0.50 21.97
N ASP A 316 -20.59 1.11 22.94
CA ASP A 316 -21.59 0.42 23.76
C ASP A 316 -22.83 0.03 22.94
N GLU A 317 -23.11 0.76 21.85
CA GLU A 317 -24.24 0.53 20.93
C GLU A 317 -23.86 -0.19 19.65
N LEU A 318 -22.57 -0.58 19.53
CA LEU A 318 -22.08 -1.25 18.33
C LEU A 318 -22.57 -2.71 18.29
N GLU A 319 -23.07 -3.12 17.15
CA GLU A 319 -23.28 -4.54 16.82
C GLU A 319 -22.27 -4.99 15.74
N PRO A 320 -22.03 -6.31 15.57
CA PRO A 320 -21.17 -6.80 14.51
C PRO A 320 -21.66 -6.41 13.12
N TYR A 321 -20.73 -6.13 12.22
CA TYR A 321 -20.98 -5.77 10.83
C TYR A 321 -20.45 -6.83 9.86
N ILE A 322 -21.16 -6.98 8.74
CA ILE A 322 -20.74 -7.77 7.58
C ILE A 322 -20.81 -6.84 6.37
N ASN A 323 -19.64 -6.50 5.81
CA ASN A 323 -19.54 -5.57 4.69
C ASN A 323 -19.39 -6.32 3.36
N GLY A 324 -20.10 -5.86 2.35
CA GLY A 324 -20.07 -6.43 1.01
C GLY A 324 -21.46 -6.77 0.46
N PRO A 325 -21.52 -7.50 -0.67
CA PRO A 325 -20.37 -7.99 -1.45
C PRO A 325 -19.78 -6.92 -2.38
N PHE A 326 -18.63 -7.21 -2.97
CA PHE A 326 -17.94 -6.46 -4.03
C PHE A 326 -17.36 -5.09 -3.67
N THR A 327 -17.61 -4.60 -2.47
CA THR A 327 -17.05 -3.35 -1.94
C THR A 327 -16.97 -3.39 -0.42
N PRO A 328 -15.90 -2.86 0.21
CA PRO A 328 -15.75 -2.90 1.66
C PRO A 328 -16.62 -1.88 2.41
N ASP A 329 -17.24 -0.94 1.72
CA ASP A 329 -18.07 0.13 2.31
C ASP A 329 -19.58 -0.17 2.34
N LYS A 330 -20.03 -1.28 1.75
CA LYS A 330 -21.41 -1.72 1.90
C LYS A 330 -21.61 -2.41 3.25
N ALA A 331 -21.77 -1.59 4.29
CA ALA A 331 -21.86 -2.04 5.67
C ALA A 331 -23.27 -2.51 6.03
N THR A 332 -23.40 -3.75 6.49
CA THR A 332 -24.66 -4.33 6.93
C THR A 332 -24.52 -4.80 8.38
N PRO A 333 -25.30 -4.23 9.33
CA PRO A 333 -25.37 -4.77 10.69
C PRO A 333 -25.83 -6.22 10.67
N ILE A 334 -25.30 -7.06 11.54
CA ILE A 334 -25.63 -8.49 11.57
C ILE A 334 -27.12 -8.74 11.77
N SER A 335 -27.80 -7.87 12.54
CA SER A 335 -29.26 -7.93 12.77
C SER A 335 -30.09 -7.75 11.49
N LYS A 336 -29.52 -7.15 10.43
CA LYS A 336 -30.17 -6.90 9.13
C LYS A 336 -29.70 -7.83 8.02
N MET A 337 -28.68 -8.65 8.27
CA MET A 337 -28.03 -9.46 7.22
C MET A 337 -28.99 -10.39 6.50
N LYS A 338 -29.87 -11.06 7.23
CA LYS A 338 -30.92 -11.96 6.65
C LYS A 338 -31.83 -11.20 5.69
N THR A 339 -32.32 -10.04 6.10
CA THR A 339 -33.21 -9.20 5.27
C THR A 339 -32.50 -8.72 4.00
N GLU A 340 -31.26 -8.26 4.12
CA GLU A 340 -30.49 -7.79 2.97
C GLU A 340 -30.08 -8.92 2.03
N ALA A 341 -29.75 -10.10 2.54
CA ALA A 341 -29.42 -11.26 1.72
C ALA A 341 -30.61 -11.69 0.84
N VAL A 342 -31.82 -11.79 1.42
CA VAL A 342 -33.06 -12.12 0.70
C VAL A 342 -33.40 -11.05 -0.33
N LYS A 343 -33.40 -9.78 0.07
CA LYS A 343 -33.70 -8.63 -0.80
C LYS A 343 -32.76 -8.56 -2.04
N ASN A 344 -31.48 -8.80 -1.84
CA ASN A 344 -30.48 -8.73 -2.91
C ASN A 344 -30.20 -10.08 -3.59
N LYS A 345 -30.90 -11.16 -3.18
CA LYS A 345 -30.74 -12.53 -3.70
C LYS A 345 -29.26 -13.00 -3.64
N TRP A 346 -28.60 -12.74 -2.51
CA TRP A 346 -27.24 -13.24 -2.31
C TRP A 346 -27.25 -14.74 -2.05
N PRO A 347 -26.25 -15.50 -2.54
CA PRO A 347 -26.11 -16.90 -2.19
C PRO A 347 -25.91 -17.04 -0.68
N GLU A 348 -26.78 -17.77 0.02
CA GLU A 348 -26.74 -17.88 1.49
C GLU A 348 -25.71 -18.90 1.98
N LYS A 349 -25.45 -19.96 1.17
CA LYS A 349 -24.43 -20.96 1.52
C LYS A 349 -23.04 -20.33 1.53
N VAL A 350 -22.36 -20.41 2.66
CA VAL A 350 -20.96 -20.01 2.80
C VAL A 350 -20.07 -21.18 2.41
N GLU A 351 -19.37 -21.06 1.28
CA GLU A 351 -18.47 -22.13 0.79
C GLU A 351 -17.12 -22.11 1.56
N VAL A 352 -16.58 -20.93 1.85
CA VAL A 352 -15.30 -20.80 2.53
C VAL A 352 -15.36 -19.67 3.56
N GLY A 353 -14.84 -19.94 4.76
CA GLY A 353 -14.50 -18.96 5.77
C GLY A 353 -12.97 -18.80 5.85
N LEU A 354 -12.46 -17.56 5.85
CA LEU A 354 -11.01 -17.30 5.92
C LEU A 354 -10.70 -16.27 7.00
N ILE A 355 -9.83 -16.64 7.94
CA ILE A 355 -9.24 -15.71 8.91
C ILE A 355 -7.79 -15.45 8.53
N GLY A 356 -7.36 -14.18 8.62
CA GLY A 356 -5.97 -13.82 8.38
C GLY A 356 -5.81 -12.49 7.65
N SER A 357 -4.85 -12.44 6.75
CA SER A 357 -4.29 -11.23 6.15
C SER A 357 -3.66 -10.33 7.22
N CYS A 358 -3.03 -9.24 6.82
CA CYS A 358 -2.46 -8.27 7.77
C CYS A 358 -3.50 -7.63 8.72
N THR A 359 -4.78 -7.71 8.39
CA THR A 359 -5.85 -7.06 9.14
C THR A 359 -6.21 -7.82 10.41
N ASN A 360 -6.35 -9.15 10.32
CA ASN A 360 -6.81 -9.98 11.44
C ASN A 360 -6.06 -11.32 11.48
N SER A 361 -4.78 -11.26 11.83
CA SER A 361 -3.90 -12.42 11.95
C SER A 361 -3.05 -12.37 13.23
N SER A 362 -3.39 -11.48 14.16
CA SER A 362 -2.73 -11.37 15.45
C SER A 362 -3.07 -12.53 16.39
N TYR A 363 -2.30 -12.65 17.46
CA TYR A 363 -2.60 -13.61 18.53
C TYR A 363 -4.00 -13.38 19.10
N GLU A 364 -4.40 -12.11 19.31
CA GLU A 364 -5.73 -11.76 19.81
C GLU A 364 -6.85 -12.27 18.89
N ASP A 365 -6.74 -12.00 17.59
CA ASP A 365 -7.72 -12.43 16.59
C ASP A 365 -7.92 -13.94 16.60
N ILE A 366 -6.81 -14.68 16.59
CA ILE A 366 -6.82 -16.15 16.58
C ILE A 366 -7.30 -16.70 17.92
N SER A 367 -6.90 -16.11 19.04
CA SER A 367 -7.35 -16.52 20.37
C SER A 367 -8.87 -16.35 20.53
N ARG A 368 -9.42 -15.23 20.11
CA ARG A 368 -10.88 -14.97 20.15
C ARG A 368 -11.64 -15.93 19.25
N ALA A 369 -11.18 -16.14 18.03
CA ALA A 369 -11.77 -17.10 17.09
C ALA A 369 -11.69 -18.54 17.62
N SER A 370 -10.57 -18.93 18.23
CA SER A 370 -10.39 -20.27 18.80
C SER A 370 -11.34 -20.56 19.96
N SER A 371 -11.75 -19.53 20.72
CA SER A 371 -12.71 -19.71 21.81
C SER A 371 -14.11 -20.11 21.29
N ILE A 372 -14.48 -19.64 20.09
CA ILE A 372 -15.73 -20.04 19.41
C ILE A 372 -15.57 -21.44 18.82
N ALA A 373 -14.44 -21.71 18.17
CA ALA A 373 -14.10 -23.03 17.65
C ALA A 373 -14.11 -24.10 18.77
N LYS A 374 -13.62 -23.77 19.95
CA LYS A 374 -13.65 -24.65 21.13
C LYS A 374 -15.08 -24.93 21.60
N GLN A 375 -15.94 -23.92 21.63
CA GLN A 375 -17.35 -24.13 21.97
C GLN A 375 -18.02 -25.09 20.99
N ALA A 376 -17.72 -24.96 19.70
CA ALA A 376 -18.23 -25.88 18.68
C ALA A 376 -17.71 -27.32 18.91
N LEU A 377 -16.41 -27.47 19.14
CA LEU A 377 -15.77 -28.76 19.39
C LEU A 377 -16.35 -29.45 20.63
N ASP A 378 -16.49 -28.71 21.75
CA ASP A 378 -17.03 -29.21 23.01
C ASP A 378 -18.51 -29.70 22.84
N ASN A 379 -19.21 -29.17 21.85
CA ASN A 379 -20.59 -29.55 21.51
C ASN A 379 -20.71 -30.44 20.26
N LYS A 380 -19.63 -31.05 19.78
CA LYS A 380 -19.61 -31.95 18.61
C LYS A 380 -20.12 -31.28 17.33
N ILE A 381 -19.71 -30.04 17.09
CA ILE A 381 -19.96 -29.29 15.88
C ILE A 381 -18.64 -29.09 15.13
N ILE A 382 -18.63 -29.44 13.86
CA ILE A 382 -17.55 -29.16 12.90
C ILE A 382 -17.93 -28.04 11.94
N ALA A 383 -16.97 -27.42 11.29
CA ALA A 383 -17.25 -26.40 10.29
C ALA A 383 -18.00 -26.99 9.08
N LYS A 384 -19.09 -26.35 8.66
CA LYS A 384 -19.84 -26.72 7.46
C LYS A 384 -19.27 -26.13 6.18
N SER A 385 -18.50 -25.05 6.30
CA SER A 385 -17.73 -24.44 5.21
C SER A 385 -16.29 -24.93 5.24
N LYS A 386 -15.58 -24.91 4.11
CA LYS A 386 -14.11 -24.93 4.15
C LYS A 386 -13.65 -23.78 5.04
N TYR A 387 -12.71 -24.03 5.94
CA TYR A 387 -12.29 -23.02 6.89
C TYR A 387 -10.76 -22.93 6.95
N THR A 388 -10.22 -21.72 6.83
CA THR A 388 -8.77 -21.54 6.80
C THR A 388 -8.32 -20.41 7.73
N ILE A 389 -7.12 -20.57 8.28
CA ILE A 389 -6.50 -19.62 9.17
C ILE A 389 -5.11 -19.31 8.64
N THR A 390 -4.74 -18.02 8.65
CA THR A 390 -3.40 -17.56 8.32
C THR A 390 -2.82 -16.82 9.52
N PRO A 391 -1.81 -17.35 10.22
CA PRO A 391 -1.07 -16.62 11.25
C PRO A 391 -0.33 -15.43 10.64
N GLY A 392 -0.19 -14.33 11.39
CA GLY A 392 0.41 -13.10 10.88
C GLY A 392 1.93 -13.15 10.75
N SER A 393 2.57 -13.97 11.57
CA SER A 393 4.02 -14.12 11.62
C SER A 393 4.42 -15.48 12.20
N GLU A 394 5.69 -15.84 12.04
CA GLU A 394 6.26 -17.01 12.72
C GLU A 394 6.17 -16.89 14.26
N GLN A 395 6.34 -15.69 14.79
CA GLN A 395 6.14 -15.45 16.22
C GLN A 395 4.72 -15.81 16.67
N VAL A 396 3.71 -15.35 15.93
CA VAL A 396 2.30 -15.71 16.21
C VAL A 396 2.09 -17.21 16.01
N ARG A 397 2.60 -17.80 14.91
CA ARG A 397 2.44 -19.22 14.60
C ARG A 397 2.99 -20.13 15.70
N TYR A 398 4.23 -19.90 16.13
CA TYR A 398 4.83 -20.69 17.22
C TYR A 398 4.05 -20.52 18.52
N THR A 399 3.55 -19.32 18.80
CA THR A 399 2.82 -19.05 20.03
C THR A 399 1.45 -19.76 20.05
N ILE A 400 0.68 -19.68 18.95
CA ILE A 400 -0.64 -20.35 18.88
C ILE A 400 -0.51 -21.88 18.81
N GLU A 401 0.61 -22.39 18.27
CA GLU A 401 0.93 -23.82 18.28
C GLU A 401 1.25 -24.30 19.70
N ARG A 402 2.14 -23.60 20.42
CA ARG A 402 2.47 -23.88 21.84
C ARG A 402 1.22 -23.86 22.72
N ASP A 403 0.34 -22.89 22.51
CA ASP A 403 -0.88 -22.71 23.31
C ASP A 403 -2.03 -23.64 22.88
N GLY A 404 -1.79 -24.51 21.88
CA GLY A 404 -2.73 -25.54 21.43
C GLY A 404 -3.91 -25.02 20.59
N LEU A 405 -3.90 -23.75 20.17
CA LEU A 405 -4.99 -23.14 19.41
C LEU A 405 -5.13 -23.75 18.01
N ILE A 406 -4.01 -24.11 17.37
CA ILE A 406 -4.02 -24.79 16.06
C ILE A 406 -4.77 -26.12 16.14
N ASN A 407 -4.57 -26.90 17.21
CA ASN A 407 -5.25 -28.18 17.39
C ASN A 407 -6.78 -28.01 17.49
N ILE A 408 -7.25 -26.94 18.16
CA ILE A 408 -8.68 -26.64 18.24
C ILE A 408 -9.26 -26.42 16.83
N PHE A 409 -8.60 -25.63 15.99
CA PHE A 409 -9.03 -25.36 14.64
C PHE A 409 -8.97 -26.60 13.74
N ASN A 410 -7.91 -27.37 13.79
CA ASN A 410 -7.80 -28.63 13.05
C ASN A 410 -8.92 -29.59 13.38
N ASN A 411 -9.29 -29.69 14.66
CA ASN A 411 -10.36 -30.61 15.14
C ASN A 411 -11.76 -30.18 14.70
N ILE A 412 -11.98 -28.92 14.32
CA ILE A 412 -13.25 -28.49 13.69
C ILE A 412 -13.19 -28.50 12.16
N GLY A 413 -12.10 -28.99 11.56
CA GLY A 413 -11.92 -29.13 10.11
C GLY A 413 -11.31 -27.92 9.43
N ALA A 414 -10.61 -27.03 10.15
CA ALA A 414 -9.87 -25.92 9.55
C ALA A 414 -8.49 -26.34 9.06
N SER A 415 -7.97 -25.62 8.06
CA SER A 415 -6.60 -25.72 7.55
C SER A 415 -5.79 -24.47 7.89
N VAL A 416 -4.46 -24.61 8.02
CA VAL A 416 -3.54 -23.49 8.29
C VAL A 416 -2.74 -23.19 7.03
N PHE A 417 -2.84 -21.94 6.53
CA PHE A 417 -2.06 -21.44 5.40
C PHE A 417 -0.71 -20.85 5.84
N SER A 418 0.18 -20.62 4.89
CA SER A 418 1.46 -19.94 5.10
C SER A 418 1.25 -18.49 5.57
N ASN A 419 2.17 -17.97 6.37
CA ASN A 419 2.17 -16.59 6.87
C ASN A 419 2.43 -15.60 5.74
N ALA A 420 1.43 -15.36 4.91
CA ALA A 420 1.51 -14.58 3.69
C ALA A 420 0.18 -13.88 3.38
N CYS A 421 0.19 -12.93 2.45
CA CYS A 421 -1.02 -12.25 2.02
C CYS A 421 -2.02 -13.16 1.29
N GLY A 422 -1.55 -14.16 0.54
CA GLY A 422 -2.33 -15.22 -0.08
C GLY A 422 -3.63 -14.77 -0.73
N PRO A 423 -4.79 -15.31 -0.31
CA PRO A 423 -6.09 -14.99 -0.91
C PRO A 423 -6.46 -13.50 -0.88
N CYS A 424 -5.94 -12.72 0.07
CA CYS A 424 -6.22 -11.29 0.19
C CYS A 424 -5.77 -10.49 -1.04
N ILE A 425 -4.72 -10.95 -1.73
CA ILE A 425 -4.16 -10.31 -2.93
C ILE A 425 -4.40 -11.11 -4.21
N GLY A 426 -5.24 -12.14 -4.16
CA GLY A 426 -5.52 -12.99 -5.31
C GLY A 426 -4.47 -14.08 -5.56
N GLN A 427 -3.55 -14.29 -4.63
CA GLN A 427 -2.61 -15.42 -4.64
C GLN A 427 -3.29 -16.64 -4.00
N TRP A 428 -4.32 -17.16 -4.67
CA TRP A 428 -5.11 -18.30 -4.21
C TRP A 428 -5.51 -19.19 -5.39
N ASP A 429 -5.02 -20.40 -5.38
CA ASP A 429 -5.46 -21.48 -6.27
C ASP A 429 -6.58 -22.27 -5.59
N ARG A 430 -7.80 -21.68 -5.64
CA ARG A 430 -8.96 -22.23 -4.96
C ARG A 430 -9.52 -23.43 -5.71
N GLU A 431 -9.51 -24.59 -5.07
CA GLU A 431 -10.15 -25.79 -5.59
C GLU A 431 -11.68 -25.76 -5.39
N GLY A 432 -12.42 -26.31 -6.37
CA GLY A 432 -13.86 -26.54 -6.29
C GLY A 432 -14.73 -25.30 -6.50
N ALA A 433 -14.22 -24.27 -7.16
CA ALA A 433 -15.02 -23.14 -7.64
C ALA A 433 -14.87 -23.02 -9.16
N ASP A 434 -15.92 -23.36 -9.90
CA ASP A 434 -15.94 -23.17 -11.35
C ASP A 434 -16.02 -21.68 -11.68
N LYS A 435 -15.21 -21.25 -12.66
CA LYS A 435 -15.22 -19.85 -13.10
C LYS A 435 -16.59 -19.47 -13.64
N GLY A 436 -17.23 -18.47 -13.00
CA GLY A 436 -18.57 -17.99 -13.36
C GLY A 436 -19.70 -18.55 -12.51
N GLU A 437 -19.45 -19.52 -11.63
CA GLU A 437 -20.42 -20.00 -10.67
C GLU A 437 -20.60 -19.02 -9.50
N LYS A 438 -21.87 -18.73 -9.15
CA LYS A 438 -22.22 -17.89 -8.00
C LYS A 438 -21.95 -18.65 -6.69
N ASN A 439 -21.12 -18.06 -5.86
CA ASN A 439 -20.82 -18.61 -4.56
C ASN A 439 -20.55 -17.51 -3.53
N THR A 440 -20.58 -17.82 -2.24
CA THR A 440 -20.30 -16.89 -1.15
C THR A 440 -19.08 -17.34 -0.37
N ILE A 441 -18.16 -16.42 -0.13
CA ILE A 441 -17.07 -16.55 0.84
C ILE A 441 -17.20 -15.45 1.90
N ILE A 442 -16.75 -15.75 3.11
CA ILE A 442 -16.63 -14.77 4.18
C ILE A 442 -15.21 -14.74 4.72
N HIS A 443 -14.65 -13.57 4.93
CA HIS A 443 -13.26 -13.44 5.39
C HIS A 443 -13.06 -12.24 6.30
N SER A 444 -11.98 -12.27 7.07
CA SER A 444 -11.56 -11.16 7.92
C SER A 444 -10.56 -10.20 7.27
N PHE A 445 -10.33 -10.34 5.97
CA PHE A 445 -9.40 -9.50 5.21
C PHE A 445 -9.91 -8.06 5.11
N ASN A 446 -9.21 -7.23 4.34
CA ASN A 446 -9.54 -5.82 4.16
C ASN A 446 -10.35 -5.54 2.89
N ARG A 447 -10.18 -6.31 1.81
CA ARG A 447 -10.76 -6.08 0.48
C ARG A 447 -11.60 -7.23 -0.01
N ASN A 448 -12.72 -6.89 -0.68
CA ASN A 448 -13.67 -7.86 -1.23
C ASN A 448 -14.16 -7.47 -2.64
N PHE A 449 -13.35 -6.73 -3.40
CA PHE A 449 -13.69 -6.39 -4.78
C PHE A 449 -13.87 -7.63 -5.66
N ALA A 450 -14.67 -7.50 -6.72
CA ALA A 450 -14.88 -8.58 -7.68
C ALA A 450 -13.55 -9.14 -8.22
N LYS A 451 -13.45 -10.46 -8.34
CA LYS A 451 -12.24 -11.19 -8.78
C LYS A 451 -11.04 -11.12 -7.81
N ARG A 452 -11.14 -10.39 -6.70
CA ARG A 452 -9.99 -10.10 -5.85
C ARG A 452 -9.41 -11.35 -5.18
N ALA A 453 -10.24 -12.22 -4.65
CA ALA A 453 -9.78 -13.38 -3.86
C ALA A 453 -9.32 -14.56 -4.75
N ASP A 454 -10.17 -15.01 -5.68
CA ASP A 454 -10.01 -16.24 -6.45
C ASP A 454 -10.10 -16.07 -7.98
N GLY A 455 -10.16 -14.83 -8.45
CA GLY A 455 -10.29 -14.52 -9.88
C GLY A 455 -11.70 -14.73 -10.47
N ASN A 456 -12.65 -15.29 -9.71
CA ASN A 456 -14.02 -15.50 -10.16
C ASN A 456 -14.88 -14.23 -9.95
N PRO A 457 -15.46 -13.62 -11.00
CA PRO A 457 -16.31 -12.43 -10.87
C PRO A 457 -17.64 -12.69 -10.14
N GLN A 458 -18.04 -13.95 -9.99
CA GLN A 458 -19.28 -14.37 -9.33
C GLN A 458 -19.07 -14.84 -7.88
N THR A 459 -17.88 -14.67 -7.34
CA THR A 459 -17.63 -14.89 -5.91
C THR A 459 -18.09 -13.68 -5.11
N TYR A 460 -19.14 -13.88 -4.33
CA TYR A 460 -19.72 -12.89 -3.40
C TYR A 460 -18.87 -12.92 -2.12
N ALA A 461 -17.87 -12.05 -2.06
CA ALA A 461 -16.97 -11.96 -0.92
C ALA A 461 -17.47 -10.93 0.10
N PHE A 462 -17.58 -11.37 1.36
CA PHE A 462 -18.00 -10.55 2.49
C PHE A 462 -16.88 -10.40 3.51
N VAL A 463 -16.82 -9.25 4.16
CA VAL A 463 -15.81 -8.90 5.18
C VAL A 463 -16.49 -8.82 6.54
N ALA A 464 -15.95 -9.55 7.52
CA ALA A 464 -16.42 -9.50 8.91
C ALA A 464 -15.25 -9.68 9.88
N SER A 465 -15.52 -9.59 11.17
CA SER A 465 -14.55 -9.92 12.21
C SER A 465 -14.22 -11.43 12.22
N PRO A 466 -13.03 -11.84 12.72
CA PRO A 466 -12.66 -13.25 12.84
C PRO A 466 -13.69 -14.10 13.58
N GLU A 467 -14.30 -13.54 14.59
CA GLU A 467 -15.34 -14.18 15.41
C GLU A 467 -16.59 -14.47 14.59
N ILE A 468 -17.02 -13.50 13.80
CA ILE A 468 -18.21 -13.66 12.94
C ILE A 468 -17.89 -14.62 11.78
N VAL A 469 -16.70 -14.52 11.18
CA VAL A 469 -16.23 -15.48 10.16
C VAL A 469 -16.29 -16.91 10.70
N THR A 470 -15.79 -17.14 11.94
CA THR A 470 -15.82 -18.46 12.59
C THR A 470 -17.25 -18.96 12.78
N ALA A 471 -18.13 -18.12 13.32
CA ALA A 471 -19.53 -18.49 13.57
C ALA A 471 -20.27 -18.83 12.26
N LEU A 472 -20.05 -18.05 11.18
CA LEU A 472 -20.66 -18.29 9.88
C LEU A 472 -20.07 -19.51 9.17
N ALA A 473 -18.78 -19.82 9.33
CA ALA A 473 -18.16 -21.02 8.81
C ALA A 473 -18.71 -22.29 9.51
N LEU A 474 -18.93 -22.23 10.82
CA LEU A 474 -19.58 -23.30 11.58
C LEU A 474 -21.05 -23.54 11.13
N ALA A 475 -21.78 -22.44 10.88
CA ALA A 475 -23.16 -22.49 10.43
C ALA A 475 -23.30 -22.90 8.95
N GLY A 476 -22.30 -22.61 8.10
CA GLY A 476 -22.35 -22.76 6.65
C GLY A 476 -23.34 -21.82 5.96
N ASN A 477 -23.75 -20.74 6.63
CA ASN A 477 -24.83 -19.86 6.18
C ASN A 477 -24.54 -18.40 6.49
N LEU A 478 -24.63 -17.53 5.46
CA LEU A 478 -24.38 -16.09 5.52
C LEU A 478 -25.40 -15.36 6.43
N THR A 479 -26.60 -15.87 6.56
CA THR A 479 -27.70 -15.24 7.31
C THR A 479 -27.76 -15.65 8.78
N PHE A 480 -26.86 -16.54 9.23
CA PHE A 480 -26.75 -16.94 10.62
C PHE A 480 -26.33 -15.79 11.51
N ASN A 481 -27.09 -15.52 12.56
CA ASN A 481 -26.78 -14.49 13.56
C ASN A 481 -26.42 -15.17 14.91
N PRO A 482 -25.15 -15.21 15.32
CA PRO A 482 -24.75 -15.89 16.56
C PRO A 482 -25.38 -15.28 17.82
N ILE A 483 -25.89 -14.04 17.73
CA ILE A 483 -26.57 -13.37 18.86
C ILE A 483 -27.97 -13.96 19.09
N THR A 484 -28.68 -14.38 18.05
CA THR A 484 -30.07 -14.83 18.14
C THR A 484 -30.26 -16.31 17.82
N ASP A 485 -29.46 -16.87 16.93
CA ASP A 485 -29.67 -18.19 16.34
C ASP A 485 -28.94 -19.30 17.09
N TYR A 486 -29.24 -20.54 16.75
CA TYR A 486 -28.67 -21.76 17.33
C TYR A 486 -28.02 -22.59 16.23
N LEU A 487 -26.88 -23.18 16.51
CA LEU A 487 -26.34 -24.29 15.73
C LEU A 487 -27.01 -25.60 16.13
N THR A 488 -27.06 -26.56 15.20
CA THR A 488 -27.54 -27.91 15.51
C THR A 488 -26.35 -28.87 15.40
N ASN A 489 -26.07 -29.62 16.45
CA ASN A 489 -25.01 -30.62 16.46
C ASN A 489 -25.47 -31.96 15.84
N GLU A 490 -24.57 -32.95 15.77
CA GLU A 490 -24.85 -34.27 15.20
C GLU A 490 -25.91 -35.05 15.95
N LEU A 491 -26.18 -34.71 17.21
CA LEU A 491 -27.22 -35.33 18.05
C LEU A 491 -28.58 -34.65 17.89
N GLY A 492 -28.67 -33.60 17.05
CA GLY A 492 -29.90 -32.82 16.86
C GLY A 492 -30.14 -31.75 17.94
N GLU A 493 -29.20 -31.55 18.87
CA GLU A 493 -29.31 -30.57 19.94
C GLU A 493 -29.04 -29.14 19.43
N LYS A 494 -29.82 -28.19 19.92
CA LYS A 494 -29.66 -26.76 19.62
C LYS A 494 -28.63 -26.13 20.56
N ILE A 495 -27.53 -25.68 19.99
CA ILE A 495 -26.38 -25.10 20.72
C ILE A 495 -26.37 -23.60 20.48
N LYS A 496 -26.38 -22.81 21.55
CA LYS A 496 -26.21 -21.36 21.54
C LYS A 496 -24.74 -21.03 21.76
N LEU A 497 -24.11 -20.39 20.76
CA LEU A 497 -22.77 -19.87 20.95
C LEU A 497 -22.82 -18.66 21.90
N VAL A 498 -21.85 -18.56 22.80
CA VAL A 498 -21.67 -17.39 23.66
C VAL A 498 -20.58 -16.47 23.09
N PRO A 499 -20.60 -15.18 23.45
CA PRO A 499 -19.57 -14.24 22.96
C PRO A 499 -18.14 -14.74 23.15
N PRO A 500 -17.24 -14.43 22.20
CA PRO A 500 -15.84 -14.89 22.25
C PRO A 500 -15.10 -14.40 23.48
N LYS A 501 -14.26 -15.27 24.03
CA LYS A 501 -13.31 -14.92 25.08
C LYS A 501 -11.91 -15.22 24.53
N GLY A 502 -11.04 -14.22 24.51
CA GLY A 502 -9.66 -14.35 24.06
C GLY A 502 -8.74 -13.45 24.85
N TYR A 503 -7.46 -13.58 24.59
CA TYR A 503 -6.43 -12.79 25.25
C TYR A 503 -5.91 -11.73 24.26
N GLU A 504 -5.76 -10.50 24.75
CA GLU A 504 -5.09 -9.42 24.01
C GLU A 504 -3.65 -9.82 23.64
N LEU A 505 -2.94 -10.42 24.61
CA LEU A 505 -1.56 -10.89 24.49
C LEU A 505 -1.48 -12.32 25.02
N PRO A 506 -0.52 -13.13 24.54
CA PRO A 506 -0.38 -14.51 25.04
C PRO A 506 -0.04 -14.50 26.53
N PRO A 507 -0.78 -15.26 27.37
CA PRO A 507 -0.59 -15.27 28.83
C PRO A 507 0.82 -15.66 29.27
N ASN A 508 1.50 -16.50 28.47
CA ASN A 508 2.85 -16.98 28.72
C ASN A 508 3.92 -16.26 27.89
N GLY A 509 3.60 -15.05 27.38
CA GLY A 509 4.44 -14.32 26.43
C GLY A 509 4.49 -14.95 25.04
N PHE A 510 5.09 -14.27 24.09
CA PHE A 510 5.31 -14.83 22.75
C PHE A 510 6.41 -15.90 22.77
N ASP A 511 6.25 -16.94 21.96
CA ASP A 511 7.27 -17.98 21.74
C ASP A 511 8.23 -17.50 20.65
N VAL A 512 9.43 -17.08 21.05
CA VAL A 512 10.43 -16.50 20.16
C VAL A 512 11.41 -17.56 19.70
N LYS A 513 11.23 -18.06 18.47
CA LYS A 513 12.16 -18.97 17.77
C LYS A 513 12.75 -18.27 16.54
N ASP A 514 13.28 -19.02 15.58
CA ASP A 514 13.72 -18.45 14.30
C ASP A 514 12.52 -17.85 13.55
N GLN A 515 12.54 -16.56 13.41
CA GLN A 515 11.48 -15.80 12.74
C GLN A 515 11.74 -15.62 11.22
N GLY A 516 12.81 -16.21 10.68
CA GLY A 516 13.17 -16.06 9.28
C GLY A 516 13.77 -14.69 8.91
N PHE A 517 14.33 -13.97 9.88
CA PHE A 517 15.00 -12.70 9.62
C PHE A 517 16.47 -12.89 9.23
N GLN A 518 16.85 -12.28 8.10
CA GLN A 518 18.23 -12.15 7.66
C GLN A 518 18.71 -10.73 7.94
N ALA A 519 19.60 -10.59 8.91
CA ALA A 519 20.30 -9.33 9.16
C ALA A 519 21.26 -9.01 8.01
N PRO A 520 21.45 -7.75 7.67
CA PRO A 520 22.48 -7.37 6.69
C PRO A 520 23.87 -7.69 7.23
N ASN A 521 24.77 -8.16 6.35
CA ASN A 521 26.12 -8.48 6.70
C ASN A 521 26.93 -7.22 7.04
N GLU A 522 27.82 -7.30 8.02
CA GLU A 522 28.73 -6.22 8.37
C GLU A 522 29.84 -6.04 7.32
N ASP A 523 30.38 -7.15 6.78
CA ASP A 523 31.35 -7.14 5.66
C ASP A 523 30.62 -7.18 4.30
N LYS A 524 30.47 -6.02 3.70
CA LYS A 524 29.70 -5.81 2.44
C LYS A 524 30.58 -5.87 1.19
N LYS A 525 31.90 -5.85 1.33
CA LYS A 525 32.81 -5.65 0.18
C LYS A 525 32.77 -6.82 -0.82
N ASN A 526 32.51 -8.02 -0.35
CA ASN A 526 32.54 -9.25 -1.14
C ASN A 526 31.15 -9.78 -1.55
N ILE A 527 30.07 -9.01 -1.27
CA ILE A 527 28.73 -9.46 -1.62
C ILE A 527 28.39 -9.04 -3.04
N GLU A 528 28.14 -10.05 -3.88
CA GLU A 528 27.61 -9.86 -5.22
C GLU A 528 26.08 -9.95 -5.20
N VAL A 529 25.42 -9.08 -5.97
CA VAL A 529 23.97 -9.14 -6.17
C VAL A 529 23.68 -10.21 -7.21
N VAL A 530 22.81 -11.15 -6.85
CA VAL A 530 22.48 -12.28 -7.72
C VAL A 530 21.37 -11.89 -8.69
N VAL A 531 21.70 -11.77 -9.98
CA VAL A 531 20.73 -11.60 -11.07
C VAL A 531 21.19 -12.47 -12.23
N ASN A 532 20.34 -13.40 -12.66
CA ASN A 532 20.62 -14.20 -13.85
C ASN A 532 20.57 -13.30 -15.10
N PRO A 533 21.65 -13.21 -15.90
CA PRO A 533 21.67 -12.35 -17.11
C PRO A 533 20.60 -12.73 -18.16
N ASN A 534 20.10 -13.96 -18.14
CA ASN A 534 19.08 -14.48 -19.04
C ASN A 534 17.69 -14.55 -18.36
N SER A 535 17.49 -13.87 -17.24
CA SER A 535 16.19 -13.85 -16.55
C SER A 535 15.15 -13.12 -17.39
N ASP A 536 13.93 -13.67 -17.44
CA ASP A 536 12.75 -12.97 -17.97
C ASP A 536 12.10 -12.05 -16.94
N ARG A 537 12.46 -12.18 -15.66
CA ARG A 537 11.82 -11.49 -14.53
C ARG A 537 12.64 -10.35 -13.94
N LEU A 538 13.97 -10.43 -14.02
CA LEU A 538 14.90 -9.48 -13.41
C LEU A 538 15.89 -8.96 -14.45
N GLN A 539 16.16 -7.66 -14.42
CA GLN A 539 17.11 -7.02 -15.31
C GLN A 539 17.90 -5.94 -14.55
N ILE A 540 19.22 -6.04 -14.55
CA ILE A 540 20.05 -4.94 -14.04
C ILE A 540 19.81 -3.70 -14.91
N LEU A 541 19.40 -2.61 -14.25
CA LEU A 541 19.14 -1.34 -14.92
C LEU A 541 20.43 -0.66 -15.33
N LYS A 542 20.39 0.02 -16.47
CA LYS A 542 21.46 0.93 -16.91
C LYS A 542 21.00 2.37 -16.71
N PRO A 543 21.90 3.29 -16.27
CA PRO A 543 21.57 4.70 -16.18
C PRO A 543 21.06 5.24 -17.52
N PHE A 544 20.03 6.07 -17.47
CA PHE A 544 19.53 6.74 -18.65
C PHE A 544 20.55 7.77 -19.16
N GLN A 545 20.58 7.99 -20.47
CA GLN A 545 21.46 8.97 -21.09
C GLN A 545 21.17 10.37 -20.58
N LYS A 546 22.21 11.13 -20.21
CA LYS A 546 22.10 12.54 -19.88
C LYS A 546 21.68 13.36 -21.10
N TRP A 547 21.13 14.52 -20.85
CA TRP A 547 20.84 15.49 -21.91
C TRP A 547 22.15 15.94 -22.59
N ASP A 548 22.12 16.08 -23.89
CA ASP A 548 23.27 16.43 -24.74
C ASP A 548 23.47 17.93 -24.92
N ASN A 549 22.71 18.75 -24.19
CA ASN A 549 22.66 20.20 -24.30
C ASN A 549 22.12 20.72 -25.64
N GLN A 550 21.37 19.89 -26.37
CA GLN A 550 20.74 20.28 -27.62
C GLN A 550 19.21 20.40 -27.43
N ASP A 551 18.57 21.20 -28.30
CA ASP A 551 17.12 21.20 -28.42
C ASP A 551 16.62 19.82 -28.87
N LEU A 552 15.41 19.47 -28.47
CA LEU A 552 14.78 18.25 -28.94
C LEU A 552 14.08 18.52 -30.26
N LYS A 553 14.56 17.90 -31.34
CA LYS A 553 14.05 18.11 -32.69
C LYS A 553 13.55 16.80 -33.31
N ASP A 554 12.63 16.93 -34.24
CA ASP A 554 12.07 15.85 -35.05
C ASP A 554 11.46 14.71 -34.20
N LEU A 555 10.89 15.05 -33.03
CA LEU A 555 10.20 14.09 -32.18
C LEU A 555 8.94 13.56 -32.89
N LYS A 556 8.89 12.25 -33.11
CA LYS A 556 7.71 11.64 -33.73
C LYS A 556 6.58 11.46 -32.71
N LEU A 557 5.35 11.72 -33.15
CA LEU A 557 4.19 11.46 -32.33
C LEU A 557 3.99 9.96 -32.15
N LEU A 558 4.09 9.47 -30.91
CA LEU A 558 3.80 8.08 -30.58
C LEU A 558 2.29 7.85 -30.46
N ILE A 559 1.62 8.71 -29.70
CA ILE A 559 0.17 8.68 -29.49
C ILE A 559 -0.34 10.06 -29.08
N LYS A 560 -1.54 10.41 -29.53
CA LYS A 560 -2.40 11.47 -28.97
C LYS A 560 -3.51 10.78 -28.19
N ALA A 561 -3.33 10.67 -26.84
CA ALA A 561 -4.29 9.99 -25.98
C ALA A 561 -5.52 10.87 -25.76
N LYS A 562 -6.72 10.28 -25.92
CA LYS A 562 -8.02 10.92 -25.77
C LYS A 562 -8.65 10.61 -24.43
N GLY A 563 -9.09 11.63 -23.72
CA GLY A 563 -9.80 11.49 -22.45
C GLY A 563 -8.95 10.91 -21.34
N LYS A 564 -9.55 10.11 -20.47
CA LYS A 564 -8.90 9.57 -19.26
C LYS A 564 -7.78 8.59 -19.62
N CYS A 565 -6.55 8.94 -19.26
CA CYS A 565 -5.37 8.07 -19.37
C CYS A 565 -4.74 7.90 -17.98
N THR A 566 -5.03 6.78 -17.32
CA THR A 566 -4.53 6.46 -15.97
C THR A 566 -3.17 5.77 -16.03
N THR A 567 -2.50 5.64 -14.89
CA THR A 567 -1.28 4.83 -14.77
C THR A 567 -1.51 3.37 -15.16
N ASP A 568 -2.74 2.83 -15.01
CA ASP A 568 -3.11 1.50 -15.51
C ASP A 568 -3.21 1.44 -17.04
N HIS A 569 -3.56 2.54 -17.70
CA HIS A 569 -3.56 2.61 -19.16
C HIS A 569 -2.13 2.74 -19.72
N ILE A 570 -1.21 3.33 -18.95
CA ILE A 570 0.19 3.53 -19.37
C ILE A 570 1.03 2.28 -19.11
N SER A 571 0.93 1.69 -17.91
CA SER A 571 1.62 0.47 -17.50
C SER A 571 0.64 -0.44 -16.78
N MET A 572 0.06 -1.39 -17.50
CA MET A 572 -1.01 -2.25 -16.99
C MET A 572 -0.48 -3.25 -15.96
N ALA A 573 -1.33 -3.56 -14.97
CA ALA A 573 -1.12 -4.64 -14.01
C ALA A 573 -1.54 -6.02 -14.56
N GLY A 574 -1.95 -6.93 -13.72
CA GLY A 574 -2.40 -8.28 -14.12
C GLY A 574 -1.22 -9.17 -14.56
N PRO A 575 -1.26 -9.80 -15.75
CA PRO A 575 -0.21 -10.72 -16.21
C PRO A 575 1.19 -10.09 -16.31
N TRP A 576 1.26 -8.77 -16.44
CA TRP A 576 2.52 -8.03 -16.54
C TRP A 576 3.28 -7.92 -15.22
N LEU A 577 2.63 -8.19 -14.10
CA LEU A 577 3.25 -8.09 -12.77
C LEU A 577 4.45 -9.01 -12.60
N LYS A 578 4.52 -10.12 -13.33
CA LYS A 578 5.68 -11.02 -13.33
C LYS A 578 6.96 -10.38 -13.87
N PHE A 579 6.83 -9.32 -14.68
CA PHE A 579 7.96 -8.61 -15.30
C PHE A 579 8.36 -7.33 -14.54
N ARG A 580 7.85 -7.11 -13.35
CA ARG A 580 8.11 -5.88 -12.58
C ARG A 580 9.59 -5.58 -12.34
N GLY A 581 10.42 -6.62 -12.23
CA GLY A 581 11.88 -6.50 -12.11
C GLY A 581 12.61 -6.41 -13.44
N HIS A 582 11.93 -6.42 -14.60
CA HIS A 582 12.54 -6.48 -15.93
C HIS A 582 12.00 -5.37 -16.84
N LEU A 583 12.71 -4.24 -16.89
CA LEU A 583 12.25 -3.03 -17.57
C LEU A 583 11.98 -3.24 -19.07
N ASP A 584 12.82 -4.02 -19.76
CA ASP A 584 12.61 -4.29 -21.17
C ASP A 584 11.33 -5.10 -21.43
N ASN A 585 11.12 -6.17 -20.66
CA ASN A 585 9.93 -7.03 -20.84
C ASN A 585 8.64 -6.31 -20.46
N ILE A 586 8.62 -5.57 -19.34
CA ILE A 586 7.41 -4.85 -18.92
C ILE A 586 7.07 -3.71 -19.89
N SER A 587 8.06 -3.12 -20.56
CA SER A 587 7.83 -2.05 -21.54
C SER A 587 7.03 -2.51 -22.77
N ASN A 588 6.80 -3.82 -22.95
CA ASN A 588 5.88 -4.32 -23.96
C ASN A 588 4.40 -4.07 -23.64
N ASN A 589 4.10 -3.48 -22.46
CA ASN A 589 2.75 -3.04 -22.13
C ASN A 589 2.58 -1.50 -22.18
N LEU A 590 3.57 -0.77 -22.66
CA LEU A 590 3.53 0.69 -22.73
C LEU A 590 2.28 1.18 -23.47
N LEU A 591 1.41 1.93 -22.77
CA LEU A 591 0.23 2.60 -23.29
C LEU A 591 -0.82 1.66 -23.96
N ILE A 592 -0.80 0.36 -23.67
CA ILE A 592 -1.76 -0.60 -24.25
C ILE A 592 -3.21 -0.33 -23.81
N GLY A 593 -3.43 0.45 -22.75
CA GLY A 593 -4.76 0.85 -22.30
C GLY A 593 -5.19 2.23 -22.78
N ALA A 594 -4.33 2.98 -23.48
CA ALA A 594 -4.64 4.32 -23.94
C ALA A 594 -5.46 4.33 -25.23
N THR A 595 -6.45 5.22 -25.30
CA THR A 595 -7.28 5.43 -26.51
C THR A 595 -6.62 6.46 -27.43
N ASN A 596 -6.36 6.10 -28.67
CA ASN A 596 -5.85 7.01 -29.69
C ASN A 596 -6.94 7.98 -30.15
N ALA A 597 -6.66 9.29 -30.12
CA ALA A 597 -7.60 10.34 -30.48
C ALA A 597 -8.00 10.33 -31.99
N PHE A 598 -7.13 9.84 -32.84
CA PHE A 598 -7.37 9.88 -34.30
C PHE A 598 -8.33 8.80 -34.81
N ASN A 599 -8.25 7.60 -34.19
CA ASN A 599 -9.07 6.46 -34.61
C ASN A 599 -10.06 5.96 -33.55
N ASN A 600 -10.05 6.54 -32.34
CA ASN A 600 -10.83 6.11 -31.17
C ASN A 600 -10.63 4.65 -30.75
N THR A 601 -9.50 4.05 -31.07
CA THR A 601 -9.17 2.66 -30.77
C THR A 601 -8.13 2.60 -29.68
N VAL A 602 -8.23 1.59 -28.81
CA VAL A 602 -7.25 1.30 -27.77
C VAL A 602 -6.09 0.50 -28.36
N ASN A 603 -4.87 0.81 -27.96
CA ASN A 603 -3.65 0.11 -28.36
C ASN A 603 -3.44 0.01 -29.88
N LEU A 604 -3.80 1.04 -30.63
CA LEU A 604 -3.59 1.08 -32.09
C LEU A 604 -3.15 2.47 -32.50
N VAL A 605 -1.89 2.61 -32.94
CA VAL A 605 -1.28 3.87 -33.35
C VAL A 605 -0.58 3.72 -34.70
N LYS A 606 -0.41 4.83 -35.39
CA LYS A 606 0.31 4.86 -36.67
C LYS A 606 1.80 4.89 -36.44
N ASP A 607 2.50 3.97 -37.06
CA ASP A 607 3.97 3.99 -37.16
C ASP A 607 4.37 4.93 -38.31
N GLN A 608 4.94 6.07 -37.99
CA GLN A 608 5.35 7.08 -38.98
C GLN A 608 6.58 6.66 -39.83
N ILE A 609 7.26 5.54 -39.48
CA ILE A 609 8.35 4.96 -40.30
C ILE A 609 7.76 4.07 -41.41
N THR A 610 6.85 3.19 -41.01
CA THR A 610 6.28 2.18 -41.93
C THR A 610 4.97 2.65 -42.56
N ASN A 611 4.40 3.72 -42.05
CA ASN A 611 3.09 4.27 -42.45
C ASN A 611 1.92 3.28 -42.21
N GLN A 612 2.09 2.35 -41.25
CA GLN A 612 1.10 1.33 -40.88
C GLN A 612 0.66 1.48 -39.44
N TYR A 613 -0.56 1.02 -39.12
CA TYR A 613 -1.06 0.94 -37.75
C TYR A 613 -0.57 -0.34 -37.06
N ASN A 614 -0.13 -0.18 -35.81
CA ASN A 614 0.29 -1.30 -34.97
C ASN A 614 0.03 -1.01 -33.48
N GLU A 615 0.22 -2.00 -32.62
CA GLU A 615 0.15 -1.84 -31.17
C GLU A 615 1.16 -0.79 -30.69
N THR A 616 0.74 0.05 -29.75
CA THR A 616 1.54 1.19 -29.25
C THR A 616 2.96 0.78 -28.80
N PRO A 617 3.16 -0.29 -27.98
CA PRO A 617 4.52 -0.68 -27.59
C PRO A 617 5.37 -1.21 -28.75
N LYS A 618 4.76 -1.78 -29.78
CA LYS A 618 5.50 -2.23 -30.97
C LYS A 618 6.03 -1.05 -31.77
N VAL A 619 5.21 0.00 -31.94
CA VAL A 619 5.62 1.24 -32.61
C VAL A 619 6.71 1.95 -31.80
N ALA A 620 6.53 2.09 -30.48
CA ALA A 620 7.54 2.67 -29.60
C ALA A 620 8.87 1.91 -29.70
N ARG A 621 8.85 0.57 -29.74
CA ARG A 621 10.04 -0.26 -29.89
C ARG A 621 10.67 -0.11 -31.26
N ASN A 622 9.88 0.04 -32.33
CA ASN A 622 10.39 0.32 -33.66
C ASN A 622 11.12 1.67 -33.69
N TYR A 623 10.55 2.72 -33.12
CA TYR A 623 11.22 4.01 -32.97
C TYR A 623 12.53 3.89 -32.19
N LYS A 624 12.51 3.25 -31.03
CA LYS A 624 13.73 3.03 -30.23
C LYS A 624 14.82 2.31 -31.01
N ASN A 625 14.48 1.22 -31.71
CA ASN A 625 15.46 0.42 -32.48
C ASN A 625 16.09 1.18 -33.64
N ASN A 626 15.38 2.18 -34.17
CA ASN A 626 15.87 3.08 -35.21
C ASN A 626 16.48 4.39 -34.66
N ASN A 627 16.71 4.47 -33.32
CA ASN A 627 17.23 5.66 -32.62
C ASN A 627 16.36 6.92 -32.82
N ILE A 628 15.07 6.75 -33.06
CA ILE A 628 14.12 7.85 -33.21
C ILE A 628 13.57 8.20 -31.82
N SER A 629 13.56 9.47 -31.52
CA SER A 629 12.93 10.01 -30.33
C SER A 629 11.45 10.30 -30.58
N SER A 630 10.62 10.09 -29.56
CA SER A 630 9.17 10.27 -29.68
C SER A 630 8.60 11.12 -28.56
N ILE A 631 7.34 11.49 -28.74
CA ILE A 631 6.54 12.30 -27.82
C ILE A 631 5.17 11.66 -27.60
N VAL A 632 4.64 11.83 -26.40
CA VAL A 632 3.26 11.46 -26.05
C VAL A 632 2.45 12.72 -25.80
N ILE A 633 1.28 12.80 -26.41
CA ILE A 633 0.30 13.85 -26.18
C ILE A 633 -0.84 13.27 -25.35
N GLY A 634 -1.25 13.98 -24.29
CA GLY A 634 -2.32 13.54 -23.40
C GLY A 634 -3.40 14.60 -23.15
N ASP A 635 -4.53 14.14 -22.65
CA ASP A 635 -5.68 14.96 -22.30
C ASP A 635 -5.62 15.42 -20.82
N GLU A 636 -6.75 15.69 -20.20
CA GLU A 636 -6.85 16.14 -18.80
C GLU A 636 -6.48 15.05 -17.80
N ASN A 637 -5.82 15.45 -16.70
CA ASN A 637 -5.47 14.62 -15.57
C ASN A 637 -4.70 13.33 -15.95
N TYR A 638 -3.75 13.46 -16.90
CA TYR A 638 -2.95 12.35 -17.42
C TYR A 638 -2.11 11.71 -16.30
N GLY A 639 -2.16 10.37 -16.22
CA GLY A 639 -1.45 9.60 -15.23
C GLY A 639 -2.17 9.50 -13.86
N GLU A 640 -3.49 9.77 -13.81
CA GLU A 640 -4.30 9.53 -12.61
C GLU A 640 -4.23 8.06 -12.16
N GLY A 641 -4.28 7.81 -10.86
CA GLY A 641 -4.30 6.46 -10.28
C GLY A 641 -3.13 6.18 -9.36
N SER A 642 -2.76 4.90 -9.27
CA SER A 642 -1.68 4.45 -8.37
C SER A 642 -0.32 5.04 -8.75
N SER A 643 0.51 5.33 -7.75
CA SER A 643 1.91 5.72 -7.98
C SER A 643 2.69 4.53 -8.55
N ARG A 644 2.86 4.52 -9.88
CA ARG A 644 3.60 3.48 -10.60
C ARG A 644 4.82 4.09 -11.29
N GLU A 645 5.99 3.76 -10.79
CA GLU A 645 7.27 4.14 -11.38
C GLU A 645 7.41 3.62 -12.81
N HIS A 646 6.90 2.43 -13.11
CA HIS A 646 6.93 1.83 -14.46
C HIS A 646 6.23 2.72 -15.50
N ALA A 647 5.12 3.39 -15.13
CA ALA A 647 4.42 4.29 -16.04
C ALA A 647 5.27 5.52 -16.48
N ALA A 648 6.37 5.81 -15.78
CA ALA A 648 7.35 6.82 -16.16
C ALA A 648 8.65 6.20 -16.72
N MET A 649 9.06 5.03 -16.21
CA MET A 649 10.28 4.36 -16.68
C MET A 649 10.12 3.77 -18.08
N GLU A 650 8.98 3.15 -18.39
CA GLU A 650 8.71 2.53 -19.69
C GLU A 650 8.77 3.53 -20.85
N PRO A 651 8.06 4.68 -20.83
CA PRO A 651 8.22 5.66 -21.88
C PRO A 651 9.66 6.17 -22.02
N ARG A 652 10.35 6.41 -20.87
CA ARG A 652 11.76 6.79 -20.90
C ARG A 652 12.64 5.72 -21.56
N PHE A 653 12.44 4.47 -21.21
CA PHE A 653 13.14 3.32 -21.79
C PHE A 653 12.86 3.18 -23.30
N MET A 654 11.66 3.47 -23.75
CA MET A 654 11.23 3.43 -25.16
C MET A 654 11.58 4.72 -25.95
N ASN A 655 12.48 5.57 -25.39
CA ASN A 655 12.98 6.78 -26.02
C ASN A 655 11.93 7.90 -26.21
N VAL A 656 10.87 7.91 -25.38
CA VAL A 656 9.98 9.07 -25.26
C VAL A 656 10.74 10.17 -24.53
N LYS A 657 10.84 11.36 -25.13
CA LYS A 657 11.59 12.50 -24.58
C LYS A 657 10.71 13.50 -23.84
N ALA A 658 9.47 13.64 -24.27
CA ALA A 658 8.51 14.55 -23.68
C ALA A 658 7.10 13.97 -23.62
N VAL A 659 6.37 14.39 -22.61
CA VAL A 659 4.92 14.15 -22.48
C VAL A 659 4.26 15.52 -22.34
N ILE A 660 3.40 15.89 -23.30
CA ILE A 660 2.68 17.16 -23.30
C ILE A 660 1.19 16.89 -23.12
N VAL A 661 0.57 17.52 -22.14
CA VAL A 661 -0.82 17.24 -21.77
C VAL A 661 -1.61 18.52 -21.49
N LYS A 662 -2.93 18.41 -21.43
CA LYS A 662 -3.78 19.52 -20.93
C LYS A 662 -3.59 19.73 -19.42
N SER A 663 -3.47 18.65 -18.66
CA SER A 663 -3.10 18.65 -17.23
C SER A 663 -2.58 17.28 -16.79
N PHE A 664 -1.71 17.25 -15.76
CA PHE A 664 -1.19 16.02 -15.15
C PHE A 664 -1.89 15.69 -13.83
N ALA A 665 -1.93 14.40 -13.51
CA ALA A 665 -1.95 13.95 -12.12
C ALA A 665 -0.55 14.20 -11.52
N ARG A 666 -0.49 14.90 -10.37
CA ARG A 666 0.78 15.44 -9.84
C ARG A 666 1.85 14.38 -9.61
N ILE A 667 1.48 13.23 -8.99
CA ILE A 667 2.45 12.16 -8.70
C ILE A 667 3.10 11.66 -9.99
N HIS A 668 2.31 11.48 -11.04
CA HIS A 668 2.83 11.02 -12.33
C HIS A 668 3.74 12.06 -13.00
N GLU A 669 3.38 13.34 -12.91
CA GLU A 669 4.24 14.44 -13.38
C GLU A 669 5.61 14.39 -12.69
N THR A 670 5.63 14.23 -11.36
CA THR A 670 6.86 14.12 -10.59
C THR A 670 7.66 12.88 -11.00
N ASN A 671 7.01 11.74 -11.21
CA ASN A 671 7.67 10.51 -11.66
C ASN A 671 8.30 10.66 -13.05
N LEU A 672 7.63 11.34 -13.99
CA LEU A 672 8.21 11.64 -15.30
C LEU A 672 9.47 12.51 -15.18
N LYS A 673 9.42 13.56 -14.35
CA LYS A 673 10.57 14.44 -14.08
C LYS A 673 11.74 13.67 -13.48
N LYS A 674 11.48 12.78 -12.51
CA LYS A 674 12.50 11.91 -11.89
C LYS A 674 13.20 11.01 -12.91
N GLN A 675 12.49 10.56 -13.94
CA GLN A 675 13.07 9.75 -15.02
C GLN A 675 13.69 10.57 -16.16
N GLY A 676 13.74 11.88 -16.03
CA GLY A 676 14.34 12.77 -17.03
C GLY A 676 13.52 12.95 -18.31
N ILE A 677 12.20 12.75 -18.23
CA ILE A 677 11.25 13.08 -19.31
C ILE A 677 10.76 14.52 -19.10
N LEU A 678 10.68 15.32 -20.16
CA LEU A 678 10.03 16.63 -20.10
C LEU A 678 8.52 16.46 -19.91
N ALA A 679 8.04 16.77 -18.70
CA ALA A 679 6.63 16.81 -18.35
C ALA A 679 6.09 18.25 -18.55
N LEU A 680 5.30 18.47 -19.59
CA LEU A 680 4.90 19.79 -20.05
C LEU A 680 3.37 19.88 -20.19
N THR A 681 2.83 21.09 -20.03
CA THR A 681 1.41 21.34 -20.26
C THR A 681 1.21 22.42 -21.32
N PHE A 682 0.14 22.31 -22.10
CA PHE A 682 -0.23 23.36 -23.03
C PHE A 682 -0.50 24.68 -22.30
N ASN A 683 0.12 25.77 -22.76
CA ASN A 683 -0.22 27.09 -22.25
C ASN A 683 -1.66 27.48 -22.66
N ASN A 684 -2.06 27.14 -23.88
CA ASN A 684 -3.43 27.19 -24.37
C ASN A 684 -3.90 25.75 -24.64
N LYS A 685 -4.88 25.26 -23.87
CA LYS A 685 -5.39 23.89 -24.02
C LYS A 685 -5.96 23.56 -25.40
N ALA A 686 -6.41 24.58 -26.15
CA ALA A 686 -6.88 24.43 -27.53
C ALA A 686 -5.77 24.01 -28.51
N ASP A 687 -4.50 24.22 -28.18
CA ASP A 687 -3.38 23.76 -29.01
C ASP A 687 -3.32 22.22 -29.12
N TYR A 688 -3.94 21.48 -28.21
CA TYR A 688 -4.15 20.05 -28.35
C TYR A 688 -4.91 19.68 -29.62
N ASP A 689 -5.89 20.47 -30.02
CA ASP A 689 -6.74 20.18 -31.18
C ASP A 689 -6.05 20.45 -32.54
N LYS A 690 -4.96 21.23 -32.54
CA LYS A 690 -4.14 21.47 -33.74
C LYS A 690 -3.29 20.27 -34.16
N ILE A 691 -3.03 19.34 -33.25
CA ILE A 691 -2.11 18.23 -33.49
C ILE A 691 -2.74 17.20 -34.42
N GLU A 692 -2.04 16.83 -35.47
CA GLU A 692 -2.39 15.81 -36.46
C GLU A 692 -1.55 14.53 -36.27
N GLU A 693 -1.96 13.41 -36.87
CA GLU A 693 -1.40 12.10 -36.63
C GLU A 693 0.04 11.94 -37.12
N ASP A 694 0.41 12.64 -38.19
CA ASP A 694 1.74 12.55 -38.80
C ASP A 694 2.69 13.67 -38.37
N ASP A 695 2.31 14.47 -37.39
CA ASP A 695 3.11 15.60 -36.92
C ASP A 695 4.42 15.16 -36.28
N THR A 696 5.40 16.05 -36.41
CA THR A 696 6.65 16.00 -35.64
C THR A 696 6.78 17.27 -34.79
N PHE A 697 7.60 17.17 -33.73
CA PHE A 697 7.70 18.22 -32.72
C PHE A 697 9.13 18.66 -32.50
N ASN A 698 9.33 19.97 -32.37
CA ASN A 698 10.59 20.57 -31.90
C ASN A 698 10.35 21.29 -30.59
N ILE A 699 11.09 20.96 -29.53
CA ILE A 699 11.10 21.70 -28.27
C ILE A 699 12.40 22.48 -28.21
N LEU A 700 12.30 23.82 -28.23
CA LEU A 700 13.39 24.73 -28.50
C LEU A 700 13.79 25.54 -27.28
N ASN A 701 15.01 26.07 -27.30
CA ASN A 701 15.63 26.93 -26.29
C ASN A 701 15.78 26.23 -24.94
N LEU A 702 16.07 24.92 -24.95
CA LEU A 702 16.31 24.14 -23.74
C LEU A 702 17.57 24.57 -22.98
N ASP A 703 18.54 25.23 -23.62
CA ASP A 703 19.68 25.88 -22.99
C ASP A 703 19.27 26.98 -22.00
N GLN A 704 18.10 27.59 -22.21
CA GLN A 704 17.50 28.61 -21.35
C GLN A 704 16.44 28.08 -20.39
N PHE A 705 16.34 26.76 -20.24
CA PHE A 705 15.34 26.12 -19.37
C PHE A 705 15.49 26.57 -17.90
N LYS A 706 14.49 27.31 -17.41
CA LYS A 706 14.46 27.91 -16.05
C LYS A 706 13.08 27.79 -15.42
N PRO A 707 12.96 27.74 -14.10
CA PRO A 707 11.69 27.79 -13.40
C PRO A 707 10.84 28.99 -13.86
N HIS A 708 9.53 28.78 -13.98
CA HIS A 708 8.52 29.78 -14.36
C HIS A 708 8.69 30.38 -15.78
N GLN A 709 9.50 29.79 -16.63
CA GLN A 709 9.66 30.24 -18.03
C GLN A 709 9.09 29.21 -18.98
N ASN A 710 8.12 29.60 -19.82
CA ASN A 710 7.56 28.72 -20.83
C ASN A 710 8.60 28.27 -21.84
N LEU A 711 8.43 27.06 -22.37
CA LEU A 711 9.25 26.53 -23.47
C LEU A 711 8.54 26.76 -24.82
N ASN A 712 9.33 26.99 -25.86
CA ASN A 712 8.86 27.09 -27.23
C ASN A 712 8.71 25.69 -27.83
N CYS A 713 7.61 25.45 -28.51
CA CYS A 713 7.41 24.21 -29.26
C CYS A 713 6.88 24.53 -30.67
N GLU A 714 7.42 23.83 -31.63
CA GLU A 714 6.94 23.83 -33.03
C GLU A 714 6.28 22.49 -33.29
N ILE A 715 5.06 22.53 -33.80
CA ILE A 715 4.35 21.40 -34.39
C ILE A 715 4.58 21.52 -35.89
N VAL A 716 5.27 20.54 -36.46
CA VAL A 716 5.58 20.53 -37.90
C VAL A 716 4.66 19.53 -38.57
N HIS A 717 3.74 20.04 -39.40
CA HIS A 717 2.75 19.24 -40.11
C HIS A 717 3.33 18.58 -41.35
N ILE A 718 2.67 17.54 -41.85
CA ILE A 718 3.12 16.77 -43.02
C ILE A 718 3.23 17.61 -44.31
N ASP A 719 2.46 18.68 -44.42
CA ASP A 719 2.54 19.62 -45.53
C ASP A 719 3.66 20.65 -45.43
N GLY A 720 4.45 20.58 -44.35
CA GLY A 720 5.55 21.49 -44.04
C GLY A 720 5.13 22.79 -43.34
N SER A 721 3.86 22.99 -43.05
CA SER A 721 3.39 24.12 -42.21
C SER A 721 3.82 23.92 -40.75
N ILE A 722 3.98 25.03 -40.02
CA ILE A 722 4.48 25.02 -38.65
C ILE A 722 3.56 25.83 -37.74
N ASP A 723 3.01 25.18 -36.74
CA ASP A 723 2.31 25.84 -35.65
C ASP A 723 3.28 26.05 -34.46
N LYS A 724 3.47 27.32 -34.05
CA LYS A 724 4.29 27.69 -32.90
C LYS A 724 3.41 27.82 -31.67
N ILE A 725 3.71 27.03 -30.65
CA ILE A 725 2.98 27.01 -29.39
C ILE A 725 3.88 27.25 -28.21
N GLN A 726 3.30 27.62 -27.08
CA GLN A 726 3.97 27.77 -25.80
C GLN A 726 3.59 26.64 -24.84
N LEU A 727 4.57 26.07 -24.17
CA LEU A 727 4.39 25.00 -23.17
C LEU A 727 4.77 25.50 -21.77
N LYS A 728 3.92 25.25 -20.80
CA LYS A 728 4.16 25.49 -19.38
C LYS A 728 4.82 24.28 -18.73
N HIS A 729 5.42 24.52 -17.61
CA HIS A 729 5.96 23.45 -16.73
C HIS A 729 6.02 23.90 -15.27
N THR A 730 6.19 22.94 -14.37
CA THR A 730 6.29 23.15 -12.93
C THR A 730 7.67 22.75 -12.38
N TYR A 731 8.72 22.72 -13.22
CA TYR A 731 10.08 22.39 -12.82
C TYR A 731 10.66 23.45 -11.89
N ASN A 732 11.19 23.02 -10.74
CA ASN A 732 12.09 23.81 -9.91
C ASN A 732 13.56 23.62 -10.38
N LYS A 733 14.50 24.36 -9.76
CA LYS A 733 15.93 24.30 -10.14
C LYS A 733 16.50 22.89 -10.04
N ASN A 734 16.21 22.17 -8.96
CA ASN A 734 16.71 20.81 -8.73
C ASN A 734 16.15 19.81 -9.76
N GLN A 735 14.89 19.92 -10.10
CA GLN A 735 14.26 19.07 -11.10
C GLN A 735 14.80 19.31 -12.52
N ILE A 736 15.23 20.55 -12.84
CA ILE A 736 15.92 20.83 -14.10
C ILE A 736 17.28 20.12 -14.14
N GLU A 737 18.00 20.06 -13.01
CA GLU A 737 19.25 19.30 -12.93
C GLU A 737 19.00 17.78 -13.09
N TRP A 738 17.87 17.24 -12.61
CA TRP A 738 17.48 15.84 -12.91
C TRP A 738 17.36 15.60 -14.42
N PHE A 739 16.68 16.49 -15.12
CA PHE A 739 16.54 16.42 -16.58
C PHE A 739 17.91 16.43 -17.27
N LYS A 740 18.78 17.35 -16.88
CA LYS A 740 20.14 17.46 -17.45
C LYS A 740 21.00 16.22 -17.18
N ALA A 741 20.91 15.66 -15.98
CA ALA A 741 21.64 14.45 -15.62
C ALA A 741 21.05 13.17 -16.28
N GLY A 742 19.85 13.25 -16.85
CA GLY A 742 19.13 12.13 -17.46
C GLY A 742 18.15 11.41 -16.54
N SER A 743 18.30 11.58 -15.21
CA SER A 743 17.34 11.18 -14.17
C SER A 743 17.78 11.74 -12.81
N ALA A 744 16.87 11.72 -11.83
CA ALA A 744 17.21 12.08 -10.44
C ALA A 744 18.29 11.15 -9.85
N LEU A 745 18.18 9.85 -10.11
CA LEU A 745 19.16 8.86 -9.64
C LEU A 745 20.54 9.05 -10.28
N ASN A 746 20.60 9.43 -11.54
CA ASN A 746 21.86 9.77 -12.19
C ASN A 746 22.55 10.96 -11.52
N LEU A 747 21.79 12.01 -11.16
CA LEU A 747 22.32 13.16 -10.46
C LEU A 747 22.88 12.77 -9.08
N ILE A 748 22.16 11.93 -8.35
CA ILE A 748 22.62 11.40 -7.06
C ILE A 748 23.92 10.61 -7.23
N ALA A 749 23.98 9.72 -8.23
CA ALA A 749 25.16 8.89 -8.50
C ALA A 749 26.42 9.72 -8.87
N GLN A 750 26.24 10.91 -9.47
CA GLN A 750 27.35 11.82 -9.79
C GLN A 750 27.91 12.54 -8.55
N ASN A 751 27.12 12.64 -7.48
CA ASN A 751 27.47 13.34 -6.25
C ASN A 751 28.01 12.38 -5.15
N VAL A 752 28.24 11.11 -5.46
CA VAL A 752 28.85 10.08 -4.59
C VAL A 752 30.32 9.94 -4.95
#